data_aa4562a137c109962274cb28c73f2d7b
#
_entry.id   aa4562a137c109962274cb28c73f2d7b
#
_cell.length_a   1.000
_cell.length_b   1.000
_cell.length_c   1.000
_cell.angle_alpha   90.00
_cell.angle_beta   90.00
_cell.angle_gamma   90.00
#
_symmetry.space_group_name_H-M   'P 1'
#
loop_
_entity.id
_entity.type
_entity.pdbx_description
1 polymer ?
#
loop_
_entity_poly.entity_id
_entity_poly.type
_entity_poly.pdbx_seq_one_letter_code
_entity_poly.pdbx_strand_id
1 'polypeptide(L)'
;MRPSRIKQLSALGFATLLAACGGGGGGDIPVATITGLAATGGAMASATITAKCTNGSQVSGKTGADGTFTLGLTGDAAPPCMLQVIGSTATLYSYAEAAGYTNVTPLTDLVISKALGSDAAAAYAGFDAGKSATIKAGLAAAKAYVAAQVTPLAGASPSGDPLTVVFKVGDADDKVLDNLAAAMTAAGKKLDDLRAGAVAGTTLATALGPEETRPQDSRTFTADATVTTFAAMAAATGDAVDMSTTSRWAGVLNGAAYRVEVPAAWNGILVMYAHGYAGTGATLSVTPPSIRRYLIQNGYAWAASSYSKNYYDVRAGVEDTNALALQFTKIAAANSRTLSAPSKTYITGHSMGGHITAAAIEDEAYATANNKVKYNGAVPMCGVVGDTALFDEFAGMQVTAQAVAGLASTPFTSWSTIVAQVTSTLFSSFPSVAAPSAQIATTATGAKYASVLKNITGGERPLFAQGLAYGGAFPSAYGTFGSDGTVTGILTKSVPDTNALTYIIDGDAAGSTALNASAQKVTAAADANRLRRDGLRWIPKVNGEFKIPVVSIHTLGDLYVPFSMEQIYQSRVAAKGNSSYLVQRAIRGASHCDFTVAEQVDAFDAMIKWERDGVKPAGDDVMTTATVAAPAYGCTFTKNTLGPDESATTKALRPVIQATTTACP
;
A
#
# COMPACT_ATOMS: atom_id res chain seq x y z
N MET A 1 4.71 64.98 0.91
CA MET A 1 5.42 65.49 -0.26
C MET A 1 5.63 64.41 -1.27
N ARG A 2 5.01 64.51 -2.43
CA ARG A 2 5.37 63.78 -3.68
C ARG A 2 6.52 64.56 -4.32
N PRO A 3 7.32 63.97 -5.22
CA PRO A 3 6.91 63.42 -6.52
C PRO A 3 7.67 62.09 -6.90
N SER A 4 7.22 61.28 -7.77
CA SER A 4 6.80 61.18 -9.16
C SER A 4 7.82 60.57 -10.12
N ARG A 5 7.36 59.53 -10.88
CA ARG A 5 7.71 59.11 -12.25
C ARG A 5 9.13 58.56 -12.47
N ILE A 6 9.31 57.45 -13.21
CA ILE A 6 9.17 57.37 -14.67
C ILE A 6 9.11 55.88 -15.12
N LYS A 7 8.29 55.65 -16.15
CA LYS A 7 8.22 54.44 -17.00
C LYS A 7 9.46 54.36 -17.89
N GLN A 8 9.95 53.15 -18.17
CA GLN A 8 10.55 52.89 -19.49
C GLN A 8 10.19 51.50 -20.02
N LEU A 9 9.53 51.51 -21.16
CA LEU A 9 9.47 50.43 -22.15
C LEU A 9 10.83 50.28 -22.83
N SER A 10 11.21 49.10 -23.18
CA SER A 10 12.16 48.78 -24.28
C SER A 10 11.81 47.36 -24.72
N ALA A 11 11.10 47.12 -25.75
CA ALA A 11 11.44 47.11 -27.15
C ALA A 11 12.29 45.90 -27.59
N LEU A 12 11.63 45.06 -28.40
CA LEU A 12 12.15 43.93 -29.18
C LEU A 12 13.51 44.22 -29.83
N GLY A 13 14.41 43.22 -29.77
CA GLY A 13 15.55 43.11 -30.66
C GLY A 13 15.47 41.83 -31.46
N PHE A 14 15.02 41.93 -32.72
CA PHE A 14 15.20 40.90 -33.73
C PHE A 14 16.68 40.94 -34.16
N ALA A 15 17.38 39.84 -33.96
CA ALA A 15 18.70 39.60 -34.55
C ALA A 15 18.56 38.62 -35.70
N THR A 16 18.55 39.13 -36.91
CA THR A 16 18.77 38.36 -38.14
C THR A 16 20.27 38.07 -38.29
N LEU A 17 20.63 36.81 -38.26
CA LEU A 17 21.95 36.32 -38.68
C LEU A 17 21.81 35.72 -40.06
N LEU A 18 22.41 36.39 -41.05
CA LEU A 18 22.62 35.84 -42.39
C LEU A 18 23.73 34.79 -42.38
N ALA A 19 23.41 33.67 -42.97
CA ALA A 19 24.30 32.54 -43.20
C ALA A 19 25.25 32.76 -44.36
N ALA A 20 26.48 32.27 -44.19
CA ALA A 20 27.41 32.06 -45.30
C ALA A 20 27.34 30.59 -45.75
N CYS A 21 27.29 30.36 -47.05
CA CYS A 21 27.23 29.07 -47.74
C CYS A 21 28.48 28.21 -47.54
N GLY A 22 28.25 26.87 -47.44
CA GLY A 22 29.30 25.86 -47.64
C GLY A 22 28.69 24.45 -47.71
N GLY A 23 28.50 23.99 -48.91
CA GLY A 23 28.29 22.71 -49.57
C GLY A 23 27.94 21.41 -48.86
N GLY A 24 26.92 20.74 -49.42
CA GLY A 24 26.90 19.29 -49.63
C GLY A 24 26.08 18.44 -48.63
N GLY A 25 24.85 18.10 -49.02
CA GLY A 25 24.05 17.06 -48.40
C GLY A 25 22.59 17.51 -48.25
N GLY A 26 21.73 17.19 -49.23
CA GLY A 26 20.32 17.57 -49.22
C GLY A 26 19.52 16.87 -48.14
N GLY A 27 19.50 17.46 -46.96
CA GLY A 27 18.46 17.21 -45.94
C GLY A 27 17.52 18.41 -45.96
N ASP A 28 16.23 18.19 -46.17
CA ASP A 28 15.21 19.23 -46.12
C ASP A 28 15.31 20.03 -44.83
N ILE A 29 15.48 21.35 -44.92
CA ILE A 29 15.46 22.25 -43.74
C ILE A 29 14.04 22.24 -43.21
N PRO A 30 13.83 21.97 -41.90
CA PRO A 30 12.49 22.02 -41.35
C PRO A 30 11.88 23.39 -41.51
N VAL A 31 10.75 23.46 -42.22
CA VAL A 31 10.01 24.72 -42.43
C VAL A 31 9.24 25.13 -41.20
N ALA A 32 8.80 24.15 -40.38
CA ALA A 32 8.06 24.35 -39.14
C ALA A 32 8.31 23.16 -38.20
N THR A 33 7.98 23.32 -36.92
CA THR A 33 8.13 22.24 -35.90
C THR A 33 6.84 22.04 -35.13
N ILE A 34 6.56 20.77 -34.75
CA ILE A 34 5.60 20.41 -33.70
C ILE A 34 6.41 19.92 -32.51
N THR A 35 6.23 20.57 -31.36
CA THR A 35 6.86 20.20 -30.09
C THR A 35 5.78 19.81 -29.10
N GLY A 36 6.11 19.11 -28.04
CA GLY A 36 5.12 18.77 -27.02
C GLY A 36 5.62 17.77 -25.99
N LEU A 37 4.69 17.29 -25.17
CA LEU A 37 4.90 16.26 -24.16
C LEU A 37 4.00 15.05 -24.45
N ALA A 38 4.58 13.85 -24.40
CA ALA A 38 3.86 12.58 -24.41
C ALA A 38 3.92 11.95 -23.02
N ALA A 39 2.76 11.83 -22.37
CA ALA A 39 2.67 11.31 -20.99
C ALA A 39 1.34 10.58 -20.73
N THR A 40 1.37 9.64 -19.77
CA THR A 40 0.21 8.89 -19.27
C THR A 40 0.00 9.03 -17.76
N GLY A 41 0.55 10.09 -17.13
CA GLY A 41 0.82 10.23 -15.70
C GLY A 41 2.28 9.94 -15.38
N GLY A 42 3.04 9.51 -16.39
CA GLY A 42 4.48 9.37 -16.43
C GLY A 42 4.94 9.60 -17.85
N ALA A 43 6.21 9.98 -18.03
CA ALA A 43 6.81 10.23 -19.34
C ALA A 43 6.72 8.99 -20.24
N MET A 44 6.22 9.13 -21.46
CA MET A 44 6.36 8.11 -22.48
C MET A 44 7.76 8.21 -23.11
N ALA A 45 8.77 7.75 -22.35
CA ALA A 45 10.18 7.85 -22.73
C ALA A 45 10.52 6.94 -23.92
N SER A 46 11.36 7.45 -24.84
CA SER A 46 11.85 6.73 -26.02
C SER A 46 10.74 6.14 -26.92
N ALA A 47 9.50 6.62 -26.76
CA ALA A 47 8.37 6.23 -27.57
C ALA A 47 8.48 6.74 -29.01
N THR A 48 7.91 6.02 -29.97
CA THR A 48 7.83 6.50 -31.34
C THR A 48 6.68 7.48 -31.47
N ILE A 49 6.97 8.69 -31.92
CA ILE A 49 5.96 9.70 -32.27
C ILE A 49 5.93 9.90 -33.79
N THR A 50 4.74 9.94 -34.37
CA THR A 50 4.53 10.21 -35.79
C THR A 50 3.45 11.27 -35.97
N ALA A 51 3.71 12.28 -36.77
CA ALA A 51 2.71 13.22 -37.28
C ALA A 51 2.31 12.82 -38.70
N LYS A 52 1.01 12.64 -38.93
CA LYS A 52 0.42 12.38 -40.24
C LYS A 52 -0.45 13.57 -40.62
N CYS A 53 -0.10 14.24 -41.70
CA CYS A 53 -0.74 15.47 -42.15
C CYS A 53 -1.84 15.19 -43.18
N THR A 54 -2.68 16.18 -43.43
CA THR A 54 -3.90 16.04 -44.28
C THR A 54 -3.60 15.70 -45.74
N ASN A 55 -2.41 16.00 -46.23
CA ASN A 55 -1.94 15.62 -47.57
C ASN A 55 -1.31 14.23 -47.65
N GLY A 56 -1.34 13.46 -46.55
CA GLY A 56 -0.77 12.11 -46.44
C GLY A 56 0.71 12.07 -46.06
N SER A 57 1.41 13.21 -46.04
CA SER A 57 2.81 13.27 -45.60
C SER A 57 2.95 12.88 -44.14
N GLN A 58 4.06 12.21 -43.79
CA GLN A 58 4.34 11.76 -42.43
C GLN A 58 5.77 12.14 -42.02
N VAL A 59 5.92 12.55 -40.76
CA VAL A 59 7.23 12.71 -40.12
C VAL A 59 7.22 11.98 -38.78
N SER A 60 8.34 11.36 -38.48
CA SER A 60 8.47 10.55 -37.26
C SER A 60 9.69 10.92 -36.44
N GLY A 61 9.65 10.67 -35.14
CA GLY A 61 10.74 10.89 -34.21
C GLY A 61 10.61 10.01 -32.96
N LYS A 62 11.41 10.35 -31.96
CA LYS A 62 11.38 9.72 -30.65
C LYS A 62 11.14 10.77 -29.58
N THR A 63 10.43 10.37 -28.51
CA THR A 63 10.34 11.18 -27.29
C THR A 63 11.62 11.08 -26.49
N GLY A 64 11.97 12.13 -25.76
CA GLY A 64 13.06 12.16 -24.79
C GLY A 64 12.77 11.30 -23.54
N ALA A 65 13.73 11.23 -22.64
CA ALA A 65 13.58 10.52 -21.37
C ALA A 65 12.48 11.12 -20.48
N ASP A 66 12.22 12.40 -20.61
CA ASP A 66 11.17 13.16 -19.94
C ASP A 66 9.83 13.19 -20.69
N GLY A 67 9.72 12.46 -21.81
CA GLY A 67 8.52 12.42 -22.65
C GLY A 67 8.39 13.59 -23.64
N THR A 68 9.25 14.58 -23.59
CA THR A 68 9.22 15.70 -24.55
C THR A 68 9.61 15.25 -25.97
N PHE A 69 9.09 15.94 -26.95
CA PHE A 69 9.45 15.67 -28.37
C PHE A 69 9.52 16.92 -29.20
N THR A 70 10.25 16.83 -30.31
CA THR A 70 10.30 17.82 -31.37
C THR A 70 10.29 17.11 -32.71
N LEU A 71 9.29 17.38 -33.56
CA LEU A 71 9.18 16.91 -34.93
C LEU A 71 9.42 18.08 -35.86
N GLY A 72 10.52 18.03 -36.64
CA GLY A 72 10.74 18.95 -37.75
C GLY A 72 9.89 18.53 -38.95
N LEU A 73 9.02 19.40 -39.40
CA LEU A 73 8.20 19.16 -40.58
C LEU A 73 9.05 19.38 -41.83
N THR A 74 9.26 18.34 -42.62
CA THR A 74 10.10 18.33 -43.83
C THR A 74 9.26 17.99 -45.06
N GLY A 75 9.74 18.36 -46.22
CA GLY A 75 9.03 18.16 -47.49
C GLY A 75 7.69 18.87 -47.50
N ASP A 76 6.62 18.18 -47.93
CA ASP A 76 5.25 18.72 -47.97
C ASP A 76 4.48 18.57 -46.64
N ALA A 77 5.12 18.10 -45.57
CA ALA A 77 4.48 17.93 -44.31
C ALA A 77 4.13 19.29 -43.66
N ALA A 78 2.85 19.56 -43.55
CA ALA A 78 2.32 20.79 -42.95
C ALA A 78 1.03 20.52 -42.19
N PRO A 79 0.82 21.18 -41.03
CA PRO A 79 -0.45 21.07 -40.29
C PRO A 79 -1.63 21.53 -41.18
N PRO A 80 -2.83 21.01 -40.89
CA PRO A 80 -3.18 20.17 -39.76
C PRO A 80 -2.66 18.73 -39.83
N CYS A 81 -2.16 18.19 -38.69
CA CYS A 81 -1.66 16.83 -38.61
C CYS A 81 -2.28 16.11 -37.40
N MET A 82 -2.56 14.83 -37.54
CA MET A 82 -2.87 13.96 -36.44
C MET A 82 -1.60 13.31 -35.88
N LEU A 83 -1.42 13.33 -34.60
CA LEU A 83 -0.25 12.77 -33.91
C LEU A 83 -0.57 11.40 -33.34
N GLN A 84 0.38 10.47 -33.41
CA GLN A 84 0.34 9.17 -32.75
C GLN A 84 1.64 8.98 -31.97
N VAL A 85 1.51 8.55 -30.68
CA VAL A 85 2.64 8.07 -29.88
C VAL A 85 2.43 6.60 -29.57
N ILE A 86 3.42 5.78 -29.91
CA ILE A 86 3.45 4.35 -29.58
C ILE A 86 4.48 4.13 -28.48
N GLY A 87 4.00 3.90 -27.26
CA GLY A 87 4.81 3.51 -26.11
C GLY A 87 4.73 2.02 -25.82
N SER A 88 5.40 1.59 -24.75
CA SER A 88 5.40 0.17 -24.31
C SER A 88 4.05 -0.31 -23.77
N THR A 89 3.25 0.60 -23.22
CA THR A 89 1.99 0.28 -22.52
C THR A 89 0.74 0.85 -23.18
N ALA A 90 0.89 1.88 -24.03
CA ALA A 90 -0.24 2.54 -24.65
C ALA A 90 0.12 3.15 -26.01
N THR A 91 -0.89 3.24 -26.90
CA THR A 91 -0.86 4.08 -28.09
C THR A 91 -1.85 5.23 -27.89
N LEU A 92 -1.38 6.46 -28.05
CA LEU A 92 -2.15 7.68 -27.84
C LEU A 92 -2.21 8.54 -29.08
N TYR A 93 -3.27 9.32 -29.19
CA TYR A 93 -3.53 10.21 -30.32
C TYR A 93 -3.74 11.66 -29.88
N SER A 94 -3.38 12.57 -30.77
CA SER A 94 -3.61 14.00 -30.62
C SER A 94 -3.76 14.68 -32.00
N TYR A 95 -3.99 16.00 -31.99
CA TYR A 95 -4.18 16.78 -33.22
C TYR A 95 -3.48 18.13 -33.10
N ALA A 96 -2.60 18.41 -34.03
CA ALA A 96 -1.94 19.69 -34.19
C ALA A 96 -2.61 20.47 -35.35
N GLU A 97 -3.38 21.50 -35.01
CA GLU A 97 -4.03 22.36 -35.99
C GLU A 97 -3.00 23.25 -36.72
N ALA A 98 -1.93 23.63 -36.03
CA ALA A 98 -0.82 24.45 -36.51
C ALA A 98 0.50 23.92 -35.96
N ALA A 99 1.61 24.43 -36.50
CA ALA A 99 2.93 24.22 -35.89
C ALA A 99 2.99 24.86 -34.50
N GLY A 100 3.78 24.30 -33.60
CA GLY A 100 3.89 24.73 -32.22
C GLY A 100 3.76 23.61 -31.22
N TYR A 101 3.31 23.96 -29.99
CA TYR A 101 3.24 23.00 -28.89
C TYR A 101 1.93 22.21 -28.94
N THR A 102 2.03 20.86 -28.86
CA THR A 102 0.89 19.96 -28.88
C THR A 102 1.19 18.72 -28.00
N ASN A 103 0.43 18.50 -26.94
CA ASN A 103 0.56 17.31 -26.09
C ASN A 103 -0.02 16.05 -26.75
N VAL A 104 0.47 14.87 -26.31
CA VAL A 104 -0.11 13.56 -26.62
C VAL A 104 -0.31 12.80 -25.31
N THR A 105 -1.54 12.83 -24.79
CA THR A 105 -1.92 12.29 -23.47
C THR A 105 -3.25 11.53 -23.58
N PRO A 106 -3.67 10.78 -22.55
CA PRO A 106 -5.03 10.23 -22.47
C PRO A 106 -6.14 11.29 -22.65
N LEU A 107 -5.92 12.52 -22.17
CA LEU A 107 -6.91 13.59 -22.33
C LEU A 107 -7.01 14.05 -23.79
N THR A 108 -5.88 14.23 -24.48
CA THR A 108 -5.90 14.60 -25.90
C THR A 108 -6.55 13.53 -26.75
N ASP A 109 -6.30 12.27 -26.42
CA ASP A 109 -6.87 11.10 -27.08
C ASP A 109 -8.40 11.05 -26.94
N LEU A 110 -8.92 11.27 -25.73
CA LEU A 110 -10.36 11.37 -25.48
C LEU A 110 -10.99 12.56 -26.21
N VAL A 111 -10.30 13.71 -26.27
CA VAL A 111 -10.75 14.89 -27.03
C VAL A 111 -10.87 14.56 -28.51
N ILE A 112 -9.88 13.89 -29.09
CA ILE A 112 -9.90 13.57 -30.52
C ILE A 112 -10.95 12.51 -30.84
N SER A 113 -11.06 11.46 -30.03
CA SER A 113 -12.10 10.43 -30.18
C SER A 113 -13.51 11.03 -30.09
N LYS A 114 -13.74 11.95 -29.14
CA LYS A 114 -15.00 12.68 -28.99
C LYS A 114 -15.29 13.59 -30.17
N ALA A 115 -14.29 14.36 -30.64
CA ALA A 115 -14.45 15.30 -31.77
C ALA A 115 -14.75 14.57 -33.08
N LEU A 116 -14.15 13.39 -33.28
CA LEU A 116 -14.39 12.52 -34.42
C LEU A 116 -15.74 11.81 -34.37
N GLY A 117 -16.26 11.51 -33.18
CA GLY A 117 -17.36 10.58 -32.98
C GLY A 117 -17.03 9.14 -33.42
N SER A 118 -15.73 8.79 -33.44
CA SER A 118 -15.23 7.47 -33.82
C SER A 118 -13.85 7.21 -33.21
N ASP A 119 -13.37 5.97 -33.33
CA ASP A 119 -12.06 5.55 -32.84
C ASP A 119 -10.92 6.37 -33.48
N ALA A 120 -10.05 6.94 -32.65
CA ALA A 120 -8.92 7.75 -33.09
C ALA A 120 -7.88 6.96 -33.89
N ALA A 121 -7.70 5.65 -33.61
CA ALA A 121 -6.76 4.79 -34.33
C ALA A 121 -7.22 4.56 -35.78
N ALA A 122 -8.52 4.27 -35.95
CA ALA A 122 -9.11 4.11 -37.30
C ALA A 122 -9.05 5.44 -38.08
N ALA A 123 -9.29 6.57 -37.41
CA ALA A 123 -9.17 7.88 -38.04
C ALA A 123 -7.75 8.21 -38.44
N TYR A 124 -6.75 7.90 -37.60
CA TYR A 124 -5.32 8.10 -37.92
C TYR A 124 -4.87 7.29 -39.14
N ALA A 125 -5.33 6.03 -39.25
CA ALA A 125 -4.97 5.18 -40.38
C ALA A 125 -5.32 5.81 -41.74
N GLY A 126 -6.50 6.44 -41.85
CA GLY A 126 -6.96 7.12 -43.04
C GLY A 126 -7.08 8.65 -42.89
N PHE A 127 -6.17 9.29 -42.14
CA PHE A 127 -6.26 10.74 -41.90
C PHE A 127 -6.12 11.56 -43.16
N ASP A 128 -7.06 12.48 -43.37
CA ASP A 128 -7.18 13.35 -44.54
C ASP A 128 -7.83 14.71 -44.19
N ALA A 129 -8.04 15.55 -45.15
CA ALA A 129 -8.67 16.87 -44.98
C ALA A 129 -10.11 16.78 -44.44
N GLY A 130 -10.88 15.73 -44.81
CA GLY A 130 -12.25 15.52 -44.31
C GLY A 130 -12.29 15.22 -42.83
N LYS A 131 -11.41 14.30 -42.36
CA LYS A 131 -11.29 13.99 -40.92
C LYS A 131 -10.77 15.18 -40.11
N SER A 132 -9.81 15.92 -40.70
CA SER A 132 -9.30 17.16 -40.10
C SER A 132 -10.43 18.19 -39.89
N ALA A 133 -11.27 18.38 -40.92
CA ALA A 133 -12.43 19.28 -40.80
C ALA A 133 -13.43 18.80 -39.72
N THR A 134 -13.67 17.50 -39.62
CA THR A 134 -14.54 16.91 -38.56
C THR A 134 -13.95 17.18 -37.18
N ILE A 135 -12.66 16.91 -36.96
CA ILE A 135 -12.00 17.21 -35.68
C ILE A 135 -12.15 18.68 -35.35
N LYS A 136 -11.79 19.57 -36.27
CA LYS A 136 -11.86 21.03 -36.05
C LYS A 136 -13.25 21.50 -35.70
N ALA A 137 -14.29 21.02 -36.34
CA ALA A 137 -15.68 21.36 -36.07
C ALA A 137 -16.13 20.88 -34.67
N GLY A 138 -15.68 19.70 -34.21
CA GLY A 138 -16.04 19.13 -32.92
C GLY A 138 -15.14 19.55 -31.76
N LEU A 139 -13.98 20.16 -32.03
CA LEU A 139 -12.90 20.30 -31.05
C LEU A 139 -13.31 21.08 -29.78
N ALA A 140 -13.99 22.21 -29.92
CA ALA A 140 -14.40 23.02 -28.76
C ALA A 140 -15.38 22.27 -27.85
N ALA A 141 -16.38 21.60 -28.43
CA ALA A 141 -17.34 20.80 -27.67
C ALA A 141 -16.69 19.57 -27.03
N ALA A 142 -15.74 18.93 -27.73
CA ALA A 142 -15.02 17.78 -27.20
C ALA A 142 -14.10 18.15 -26.02
N LYS A 143 -13.40 19.30 -26.08
CA LYS A 143 -12.59 19.80 -24.96
C LYS A 143 -13.47 20.11 -23.74
N ALA A 144 -14.59 20.79 -23.93
CA ALA A 144 -15.53 21.07 -22.84
C ALA A 144 -16.12 19.79 -22.22
N TYR A 145 -16.49 18.82 -23.06
CA TYR A 145 -16.95 17.50 -22.61
C TYR A 145 -15.89 16.81 -21.77
N VAL A 146 -14.65 16.67 -22.27
CA VAL A 146 -13.58 15.97 -21.54
C VAL A 146 -13.25 16.67 -20.23
N ALA A 147 -13.12 17.98 -20.19
CA ALA A 147 -12.89 18.74 -18.97
C ALA A 147 -14.00 18.50 -17.93
N ALA A 148 -15.27 18.59 -18.33
CA ALA A 148 -16.41 18.36 -17.45
C ALA A 148 -16.49 16.91 -16.93
N GLN A 149 -16.09 15.93 -17.73
CA GLN A 149 -16.16 14.51 -17.36
C GLN A 149 -14.94 14.05 -16.56
N VAL A 150 -13.76 14.62 -16.80
CA VAL A 150 -12.53 14.24 -16.08
C VAL A 150 -12.48 14.81 -14.69
N THR A 151 -12.95 16.04 -14.49
CA THR A 151 -12.93 16.71 -13.18
C THR A 151 -13.50 15.88 -12.03
N PRO A 152 -14.70 15.28 -12.12
CA PRO A 152 -15.23 14.45 -11.03
C PRO A 152 -14.46 13.13 -10.83
N LEU A 153 -13.75 12.63 -11.84
CA LEU A 153 -13.00 11.39 -11.76
C LEU A 153 -11.58 11.59 -11.22
N ALA A 154 -10.94 12.70 -11.62
CA ALA A 154 -9.57 13.01 -11.25
C ALA A 154 -9.47 13.93 -10.02
N GLY A 155 -10.60 14.44 -9.53
CA GLY A 155 -10.63 15.39 -8.41
C GLY A 155 -10.12 16.80 -8.75
N ALA A 156 -9.69 17.03 -10.00
CA ALA A 156 -9.21 18.32 -10.50
C ALA A 156 -9.46 18.45 -12.00
N SER A 157 -9.61 19.69 -12.47
CA SER A 157 -9.64 20.00 -13.90
C SER A 157 -8.22 20.19 -14.46
N PRO A 158 -8.00 19.91 -15.75
CA PRO A 158 -6.81 20.41 -16.43
C PRO A 158 -6.73 21.94 -16.29
N SER A 159 -5.51 22.48 -16.12
CA SER A 159 -5.31 23.92 -15.91
C SER A 159 -5.61 24.77 -17.16
N GLY A 160 -5.66 24.13 -18.35
CA GLY A 160 -5.89 24.78 -19.61
C GLY A 160 -6.37 23.82 -20.71
N ASP A 161 -6.16 24.19 -21.97
CA ASP A 161 -6.46 23.32 -23.11
C ASP A 161 -5.58 22.07 -23.10
N PRO A 162 -6.14 20.86 -23.01
CA PRO A 162 -5.36 19.63 -22.96
C PRO A 162 -4.39 19.43 -24.12
N LEU A 163 -4.71 20.00 -25.29
CA LEU A 163 -3.85 19.88 -26.46
C LEU A 163 -2.60 20.77 -26.37
N THR A 164 -2.68 21.92 -25.73
CA THR A 164 -1.64 22.96 -25.83
C THR A 164 -1.12 23.48 -24.50
N VAL A 165 -1.72 23.11 -23.36
CA VAL A 165 -1.21 23.49 -22.03
C VAL A 165 0.19 22.92 -21.82
N VAL A 166 1.11 23.79 -21.45
CA VAL A 166 2.51 23.35 -21.18
C VAL A 166 2.60 22.88 -19.72
N PHE A 167 2.95 21.64 -19.53
CA PHE A 167 3.15 21.04 -18.22
C PHE A 167 4.34 20.07 -18.22
N LYS A 168 4.71 19.59 -17.03
CA LYS A 168 5.79 18.62 -16.83
C LYS A 168 5.27 17.44 -16.03
N VAL A 169 5.90 16.28 -16.21
CA VAL A 169 5.66 15.11 -15.35
C VAL A 169 5.91 15.49 -13.89
N GLY A 170 4.93 15.20 -13.02
CA GLY A 170 4.93 15.46 -11.59
C GLY A 170 4.27 16.78 -11.17
N ASP A 171 3.81 17.62 -12.08
CA ASP A 171 3.04 18.84 -11.73
C ASP A 171 1.52 18.60 -11.61
N ALA A 172 0.73 19.67 -11.49
CA ALA A 172 -0.69 19.58 -11.26
C ALA A 172 -1.48 18.94 -12.42
N ASP A 173 -1.09 19.23 -13.67
CA ASP A 173 -1.74 18.66 -14.86
C ASP A 173 -1.38 17.18 -15.06
N ASP A 174 -0.14 16.79 -14.74
CA ASP A 174 0.26 15.39 -14.74
C ASP A 174 -0.50 14.58 -13.68
N LYS A 175 -0.74 15.16 -12.50
CA LYS A 175 -1.57 14.52 -11.46
C LYS A 175 -3.02 14.27 -11.90
N VAL A 176 -3.56 15.09 -12.79
CA VAL A 176 -4.88 14.82 -13.39
C VAL A 176 -4.82 13.52 -14.22
N LEU A 177 -3.73 13.28 -14.95
CA LEU A 177 -3.50 12.03 -15.70
C LEU A 177 -3.33 10.83 -14.75
N ASP A 178 -2.55 10.98 -13.68
CA ASP A 178 -2.35 9.95 -12.65
C ASP A 178 -3.68 9.55 -12.01
N ASN A 179 -4.48 10.54 -11.60
CA ASN A 179 -5.77 10.31 -10.97
C ASN A 179 -6.79 9.66 -11.93
N LEU A 180 -6.78 10.04 -13.21
CA LEU A 180 -7.60 9.38 -14.22
C LEU A 180 -7.17 7.92 -14.43
N ALA A 181 -5.86 7.66 -14.48
CA ALA A 181 -5.31 6.30 -14.56
C ALA A 181 -5.68 5.47 -13.32
N ALA A 182 -5.63 6.07 -12.13
CA ALA A 182 -6.07 5.45 -10.89
C ALA A 182 -7.58 5.11 -10.91
N ALA A 183 -8.43 6.04 -11.40
CA ALA A 183 -9.86 5.80 -11.55
C ALA A 183 -10.18 4.66 -12.53
N MET A 184 -9.47 4.58 -13.66
CA MET A 184 -9.59 3.45 -14.60
C MET A 184 -9.15 2.14 -13.95
N THR A 185 -8.02 2.13 -13.28
CA THR A 185 -7.50 0.95 -12.57
C THR A 185 -8.48 0.48 -11.50
N ALA A 186 -9.01 1.41 -10.70
CA ALA A 186 -10.02 1.12 -9.68
C ALA A 186 -11.31 0.52 -10.26
N ALA A 187 -11.68 0.91 -11.48
CA ALA A 187 -12.82 0.37 -12.19
C ALA A 187 -12.54 -0.93 -12.96
N GLY A 188 -11.28 -1.39 -13.02
CA GLY A 188 -10.89 -2.52 -13.86
C GLY A 188 -11.05 -2.23 -15.35
N LYS A 189 -10.93 -0.96 -15.74
CA LYS A 189 -11.16 -0.44 -17.09
C LYS A 189 -9.87 0.06 -17.73
N LYS A 190 -9.88 0.16 -19.05
CA LYS A 190 -8.77 0.68 -19.86
C LYS A 190 -9.18 1.96 -20.57
N LEU A 191 -8.22 2.66 -21.17
CA LEU A 191 -8.48 3.88 -21.94
C LEU A 191 -9.47 3.64 -23.09
N ASP A 192 -9.46 2.44 -23.68
CA ASP A 192 -10.41 2.06 -24.74
C ASP A 192 -11.86 2.09 -24.28
N ASP A 193 -12.15 1.73 -23.02
CA ASP A 193 -13.50 1.83 -22.45
C ASP A 193 -13.95 3.28 -22.35
N LEU A 194 -13.04 4.18 -21.97
CA LEU A 194 -13.32 5.62 -21.92
C LEU A 194 -13.47 6.23 -23.31
N ARG A 195 -12.67 5.79 -24.29
CA ARG A 195 -12.81 6.19 -25.71
C ARG A 195 -14.19 5.83 -26.23
N ALA A 196 -14.60 4.57 -26.01
CA ALA A 196 -15.95 4.10 -26.39
C ALA A 196 -17.05 4.96 -25.75
N GLY A 197 -16.92 5.26 -24.45
CA GLY A 197 -17.84 6.17 -23.74
C GLY A 197 -17.85 7.58 -24.33
N ALA A 198 -16.70 8.16 -24.63
CA ALA A 198 -16.58 9.49 -25.24
C ALA A 198 -17.22 9.52 -26.65
N VAL A 199 -16.99 8.52 -27.48
CA VAL A 199 -17.60 8.37 -28.80
C VAL A 199 -19.11 8.26 -28.68
N ALA A 200 -19.61 7.38 -27.80
CA ALA A 200 -21.06 7.22 -27.56
C ALA A 200 -21.74 8.43 -26.93
N GLY A 201 -20.96 9.37 -26.38
CA GLY A 201 -21.50 10.53 -25.67
C GLY A 201 -22.04 10.22 -24.28
N THR A 202 -21.73 9.05 -23.73
CA THR A 202 -22.03 8.71 -22.33
C THR A 202 -21.06 9.40 -21.39
N THR A 203 -21.42 9.53 -20.09
CA THR A 203 -20.45 10.06 -19.12
C THR A 203 -19.28 9.10 -18.96
N LEU A 204 -18.06 9.63 -18.74
CA LEU A 204 -16.89 8.78 -18.48
C LEU A 204 -17.07 7.99 -17.17
N ALA A 205 -17.78 8.54 -16.19
CA ALA A 205 -18.19 7.81 -14.99
C ALA A 205 -19.05 6.59 -15.32
N THR A 206 -19.99 6.72 -16.26
CA THR A 206 -20.81 5.58 -16.75
C THR A 206 -19.95 4.55 -17.47
N ALA A 207 -18.97 4.98 -18.27
CA ALA A 207 -18.02 4.10 -18.95
C ALA A 207 -17.15 3.31 -17.97
N LEU A 208 -16.80 3.89 -16.83
CA LEU A 208 -16.09 3.20 -15.76
C LEU A 208 -16.98 2.18 -15.02
N GLY A 209 -18.28 2.31 -15.13
CA GLY A 209 -19.24 1.46 -14.42
C GLY A 209 -19.49 1.89 -12.97
N PRO A 210 -20.36 1.19 -12.27
CA PRO A 210 -20.67 1.48 -10.87
C PRO A 210 -19.45 1.23 -9.99
N GLU A 211 -19.37 2.02 -8.92
CA GLU A 211 -18.38 1.81 -7.89
C GLU A 211 -18.64 0.51 -7.13
N GLU A 212 -17.58 -0.21 -6.77
CA GLU A 212 -17.70 -1.41 -5.98
C GLU A 212 -18.10 -1.08 -4.56
N THR A 213 -19.22 -1.65 -4.10
CA THR A 213 -19.66 -1.54 -2.72
C THR A 213 -19.02 -2.65 -1.87
N ARG A 214 -18.80 -2.38 -0.59
CA ARG A 214 -18.31 -3.39 0.35
C ARG A 214 -19.40 -4.41 0.63
N PRO A 215 -19.11 -5.70 0.58
CA PRO A 215 -20.07 -6.74 0.99
C PRO A 215 -20.58 -6.52 2.42
N GLN A 216 -19.71 -6.12 3.34
CA GLN A 216 -20.08 -5.84 4.72
C GLN A 216 -20.73 -4.46 4.95
N ASP A 217 -20.75 -3.57 3.97
CA ASP A 217 -21.45 -2.28 4.10
C ASP A 217 -22.97 -2.46 4.24
N SER A 218 -23.49 -3.59 3.75
CA SER A 218 -24.86 -4.01 4.01
C SER A 218 -25.08 -4.64 5.39
N ARG A 219 -24.01 -4.93 6.15
CA ARG A 219 -24.11 -5.51 7.49
C ARG A 219 -24.46 -4.44 8.50
N THR A 220 -25.46 -4.74 9.32
CA THR A 220 -25.75 -3.94 10.51
C THR A 220 -24.75 -4.37 11.59
N PHE A 221 -23.70 -3.59 11.79
CA PHE A 221 -22.87 -3.74 12.99
C PHE A 221 -23.66 -3.17 14.16
N THR A 222 -24.18 -4.04 14.99
CA THR A 222 -24.71 -3.60 16.29
C THR A 222 -23.48 -3.29 17.14
N ALA A 223 -23.23 -2.01 17.37
CA ALA A 223 -22.30 -1.63 18.41
C ALA A 223 -22.72 -2.33 19.70
N ASP A 224 -21.78 -2.98 20.39
CA ASP A 224 -22.04 -3.47 21.74
C ASP A 224 -22.64 -2.30 22.53
N ALA A 225 -23.62 -2.57 23.40
CA ALA A 225 -24.17 -1.59 24.34
C ALA A 225 -23.05 -0.88 25.13
N THR A 226 -21.92 -1.55 25.34
CA THR A 226 -20.70 -0.96 25.90
C THR A 226 -20.05 0.10 25.04
N VAL A 227 -20.31 0.17 23.73
CA VAL A 227 -19.75 1.20 22.83
C VAL A 227 -20.37 2.57 23.12
N THR A 228 -21.64 2.63 23.47
CA THR A 228 -22.33 3.88 23.86
C THR A 228 -21.99 4.33 25.30
N THR A 229 -21.59 3.38 26.14
CA THR A 229 -21.20 3.61 27.54
C THR A 229 -19.72 3.25 27.77
N PHE A 230 -18.91 3.23 26.72
CA PHE A 230 -17.54 2.75 26.72
C PHE A 230 -16.71 3.52 27.75
N ALA A 231 -16.25 2.83 28.79
CA ALA A 231 -15.55 3.45 29.90
C ALA A 231 -14.12 3.83 29.54
N ALA A 232 -13.68 4.97 30.05
CA ALA A 232 -12.27 5.32 30.07
C ALA A 232 -11.44 4.26 30.80
N MET A 233 -10.13 4.20 30.51
CA MET A 233 -9.21 3.32 31.23
C MET A 233 -9.18 3.67 32.70
N ALA A 234 -9.24 2.67 33.57
CA ALA A 234 -8.95 2.85 34.98
C ALA A 234 -7.44 3.09 35.21
N ALA A 235 -7.09 3.75 36.32
CA ALA A 235 -5.71 3.81 36.77
C ALA A 235 -5.19 2.40 37.06
N ALA A 236 -3.97 2.07 36.60
CA ALA A 236 -3.34 0.79 36.91
C ALA A 236 -2.64 0.86 38.28
N THR A 237 -2.77 -0.20 39.08
CA THR A 237 -2.07 -0.29 40.36
C THR A 237 -0.56 -0.30 40.13
N GLY A 238 0.16 0.49 40.92
CA GLY A 238 1.63 0.58 40.84
C GLY A 238 2.17 1.46 39.72
N ASP A 239 1.31 2.26 39.05
CA ASP A 239 1.78 3.29 38.13
C ASP A 239 2.62 4.32 38.89
N ALA A 240 3.87 4.53 38.43
CA ALA A 240 4.79 5.47 39.06
C ALA A 240 4.42 6.95 38.79
N VAL A 241 3.62 7.19 37.74
CA VAL A 241 3.04 8.51 37.45
C VAL A 241 1.70 8.60 38.17
N ASP A 242 1.40 9.78 38.70
CA ASP A 242 0.08 10.03 39.29
C ASP A 242 -1.01 9.92 38.22
N MET A 243 -1.52 8.72 38.07
CA MET A 243 -2.60 8.42 37.14
C MET A 243 -3.90 9.16 37.47
N SER A 244 -4.01 9.73 38.67
CA SER A 244 -5.15 10.56 39.06
C SER A 244 -5.19 11.88 38.27
N THR A 245 -4.05 12.39 37.84
CA THR A 245 -3.93 13.62 37.06
C THR A 245 -3.99 13.41 35.55
N THR A 246 -3.92 12.16 35.07
CA THR A 246 -4.04 11.82 33.65
C THR A 246 -5.50 11.93 33.20
N SER A 247 -5.76 12.75 32.20
CA SER A 247 -7.09 12.79 31.55
C SER A 247 -7.34 11.49 30.79
N ARG A 248 -8.49 10.89 30.99
CA ARG A 248 -8.90 9.63 30.37
C ARG A 248 -10.27 9.78 29.76
N TRP A 249 -10.34 9.66 28.46
CA TRP A 249 -11.58 9.84 27.70
C TRP A 249 -11.91 8.60 26.90
N ALA A 250 -13.20 8.36 26.73
CA ALA A 250 -13.73 7.34 25.85
C ALA A 250 -15.01 7.86 25.19
N GLY A 251 -15.35 7.30 24.06
CA GLY A 251 -16.55 7.66 23.32
C GLY A 251 -16.64 6.91 22.00
N VAL A 252 -17.53 7.37 21.15
CA VAL A 252 -17.76 6.84 19.80
C VAL A 252 -17.58 7.96 18.78
N LEU A 253 -16.80 7.68 17.73
CA LEU A 253 -16.56 8.57 16.60
C LEU A 253 -16.87 7.81 15.31
N ASN A 254 -17.86 8.24 14.53
CA ASN A 254 -18.25 7.63 13.25
C ASN A 254 -18.49 6.12 13.32
N GLY A 255 -19.07 5.64 14.40
CA GLY A 255 -19.33 4.22 14.62
C GLY A 255 -18.15 3.41 15.16
N ALA A 256 -17.00 4.03 15.42
CA ALA A 256 -15.85 3.43 16.09
C ALA A 256 -15.74 3.92 17.53
N ALA A 257 -15.59 3.03 18.48
CA ALA A 257 -15.27 3.39 19.85
C ALA A 257 -13.82 3.87 19.94
N TYR A 258 -13.52 4.76 20.88
CA TYR A 258 -12.16 5.22 21.12
C TYR A 258 -11.82 5.32 22.59
N ARG A 259 -10.53 5.24 22.89
CA ARG A 259 -9.92 5.61 24.16
C ARG A 259 -8.78 6.57 23.93
N VAL A 260 -8.66 7.56 24.80
CA VAL A 260 -7.60 8.57 24.79
C VAL A 260 -7.12 8.79 26.21
N GLU A 261 -5.80 8.86 26.40
CA GLU A 261 -5.19 9.32 27.63
C GLU A 261 -4.20 10.44 27.36
N VAL A 262 -4.26 11.47 28.20
CA VAL A 262 -3.39 12.65 28.10
C VAL A 262 -2.83 12.95 29.48
N PRO A 263 -1.52 12.77 29.73
CA PRO A 263 -0.90 13.07 31.02
C PRO A 263 -1.03 14.55 31.36
N ALA A 264 -0.99 14.89 32.65
CA ALA A 264 -1.03 16.29 33.10
C ALA A 264 0.08 17.13 32.45
N ALA A 265 1.31 16.60 32.46
CA ALA A 265 2.48 17.20 31.82
C ALA A 265 2.63 16.68 30.37
N TRP A 266 1.60 16.88 29.54
CA TRP A 266 1.68 16.46 28.15
C TRP A 266 2.78 17.22 27.38
N ASN A 267 3.64 16.46 26.69
CA ASN A 267 4.80 17.00 25.96
C ASN A 267 4.47 17.52 24.55
N GLY A 268 3.18 17.57 24.17
CA GLY A 268 2.74 18.00 22.84
C GLY A 268 2.77 16.90 21.77
N ILE A 269 3.08 15.66 22.12
CA ILE A 269 3.20 14.54 21.19
C ILE A 269 2.00 13.58 21.36
N LEU A 270 1.42 13.19 20.22
CA LEU A 270 0.34 12.20 20.16
C LEU A 270 0.84 10.89 19.55
N VAL A 271 0.56 9.77 20.20
CA VAL A 271 0.84 8.43 19.70
C VAL A 271 -0.48 7.73 19.38
N MET A 272 -0.69 7.43 18.09
CA MET A 272 -1.82 6.62 17.65
C MET A 272 -1.47 5.15 17.81
N TYR A 273 -2.35 4.38 18.40
CA TYR A 273 -2.17 2.94 18.55
C TYR A 273 -3.22 2.17 17.75
N ALA A 274 -2.74 1.32 16.86
CA ALA A 274 -3.55 0.40 16.06
C ALA A 274 -3.49 -1.00 16.67
N HIS A 275 -4.66 -1.54 17.08
CA HIS A 275 -4.75 -2.89 17.64
C HIS A 275 -4.80 -3.97 16.55
N GLY A 276 -4.52 -5.21 16.93
CA GLY A 276 -4.59 -6.38 16.06
C GLY A 276 -6.02 -6.80 15.69
N TYR A 277 -6.11 -7.90 14.93
CA TYR A 277 -7.38 -8.50 14.52
C TYR A 277 -8.27 -8.87 15.75
N ALA A 278 -9.52 -8.47 15.69
CA ALA A 278 -10.49 -8.63 16.79
C ALA A 278 -11.64 -9.59 16.46
N GLY A 279 -11.46 -10.50 15.48
CA GLY A 279 -12.48 -11.50 15.11
C GLY A 279 -13.48 -10.98 14.07
N THR A 280 -14.56 -11.74 13.89
CA THR A 280 -15.58 -11.50 12.84
C THR A 280 -16.95 -11.06 13.40
N GLY A 281 -17.07 -10.91 14.72
CA GLY A 281 -18.30 -10.49 15.38
C GLY A 281 -18.61 -9.00 15.22
N ALA A 282 -19.74 -8.58 15.73
CA ALA A 282 -20.17 -7.17 15.72
C ALA A 282 -19.69 -6.38 16.95
N THR A 283 -19.20 -7.06 17.99
CA THR A 283 -18.72 -6.42 19.22
C THR A 283 -17.40 -5.72 18.98
N LEU A 284 -17.36 -4.41 19.20
CA LEU A 284 -16.18 -3.57 19.05
C LEU A 284 -15.45 -3.44 20.40
N SER A 285 -14.12 -3.48 20.37
CA SER A 285 -13.29 -3.30 21.57
C SER A 285 -12.08 -2.40 21.27
N VAL A 286 -11.67 -1.62 22.26
CA VAL A 286 -10.45 -0.80 22.17
C VAL A 286 -9.39 -1.37 23.08
N THR A 287 -8.31 -1.86 22.50
CA THR A 287 -7.15 -2.34 23.24
C THR A 287 -6.17 -1.18 23.47
N PRO A 288 -5.67 -0.96 24.69
CA PRO A 288 -4.62 0.02 24.94
C PRO A 288 -3.26 -0.50 24.41
N PRO A 289 -2.30 0.41 24.11
CA PRO A 289 -0.95 -0.01 23.76
C PRO A 289 -0.27 -0.72 24.94
N SER A 290 0.50 -1.76 24.69
CA SER A 290 1.27 -2.48 25.72
C SER A 290 2.24 -1.56 26.48
N ILE A 291 2.75 -0.54 25.77
CA ILE A 291 3.66 0.48 26.33
C ILE A 291 2.90 1.67 26.97
N ARG A 292 1.60 1.51 27.25
CA ARG A 292 0.74 2.58 27.81
C ARG A 292 1.38 3.29 29.00
N ARG A 293 1.87 2.52 29.98
CA ARG A 293 2.53 3.06 31.18
C ARG A 293 3.72 3.93 30.81
N TYR A 294 4.58 3.43 29.93
CA TYR A 294 5.76 4.16 29.44
C TYR A 294 5.37 5.48 28.76
N LEU A 295 4.34 5.45 27.87
CA LEU A 295 3.88 6.64 27.19
C LEU A 295 3.44 7.73 28.17
N ILE A 296 2.58 7.40 29.12
CA ILE A 296 2.07 8.36 30.10
C ILE A 296 3.20 8.90 31.00
N GLN A 297 4.11 8.02 31.44
CA GLN A 297 5.26 8.42 32.30
C GLN A 297 6.22 9.37 31.60
N ASN A 298 6.32 9.30 30.26
CA ASN A 298 7.18 10.16 29.45
C ASN A 298 6.43 11.32 28.79
N GLY A 299 5.24 11.63 29.24
CA GLY A 299 4.48 12.81 28.80
C GLY A 299 3.78 12.64 27.45
N TYR A 300 3.73 11.45 26.85
CA TYR A 300 3.03 11.21 25.59
C TYR A 300 1.54 11.02 25.83
N ALA A 301 0.72 11.70 25.03
CA ALA A 301 -0.67 11.29 24.89
C ALA A 301 -0.76 10.10 23.94
N TRP A 302 -1.73 9.20 24.18
CA TRP A 302 -2.04 8.15 23.23
C TRP A 302 -3.54 8.10 22.93
N ALA A 303 -3.88 7.60 21.75
CA ALA A 303 -5.26 7.36 21.35
C ALA A 303 -5.35 6.07 20.53
N ALA A 304 -6.45 5.32 20.74
CA ALA A 304 -6.74 4.08 20.03
C ALA A 304 -8.21 4.02 19.62
N SER A 305 -8.47 3.52 18.41
CA SER A 305 -9.81 3.23 17.90
C SER A 305 -10.11 1.74 17.98
N SER A 306 -11.39 1.37 18.16
CA SER A 306 -11.86 -0.02 17.95
C SER A 306 -11.96 -0.38 16.48
N TYR A 307 -11.78 0.59 15.59
CA TYR A 307 -12.30 0.63 14.24
C TYR A 307 -13.84 0.51 14.20
N SER A 308 -14.45 0.96 13.11
CA SER A 308 -15.91 0.86 12.93
C SER A 308 -16.36 -0.56 12.56
N LYS A 309 -15.41 -1.43 12.26
CA LYS A 309 -15.65 -2.81 11.82
C LYS A 309 -14.59 -3.76 12.35
N ASN A 310 -15.00 -4.96 12.75
CA ASN A 310 -14.13 -6.11 12.93
C ASN A 310 -13.76 -6.70 11.56
N TYR A 311 -13.39 -7.93 11.47
CA TYR A 311 -12.78 -8.58 10.32
C TYR A 311 -11.37 -8.03 10.04
N TYR A 312 -10.77 -8.48 8.94
CA TYR A 312 -9.48 -7.95 8.50
C TYR A 312 -9.68 -6.67 7.68
N ASP A 313 -10.38 -5.67 8.24
CA ASP A 313 -10.69 -4.41 7.57
C ASP A 313 -9.62 -3.34 7.85
N VAL A 314 -8.45 -3.48 7.20
CA VAL A 314 -7.33 -2.53 7.33
C VAL A 314 -7.72 -1.14 6.82
N ARG A 315 -8.63 -1.06 5.84
CA ARG A 315 -9.17 0.22 5.37
C ARG A 315 -9.87 0.99 6.49
N ALA A 316 -10.80 0.32 7.18
CA ALA A 316 -11.46 0.92 8.35
C ALA A 316 -10.43 1.26 9.44
N GLY A 317 -9.44 0.38 9.66
CA GLY A 317 -8.38 0.62 10.61
C GLY A 317 -7.60 1.91 10.35
N VAL A 318 -7.19 2.17 9.12
CA VAL A 318 -6.49 3.42 8.74
C VAL A 318 -7.42 4.62 8.85
N GLU A 319 -8.62 4.54 8.28
CA GLU A 319 -9.56 5.67 8.25
C GLU A 319 -10.01 6.10 9.66
N ASP A 320 -10.35 5.14 10.53
CA ASP A 320 -10.85 5.45 11.87
C ASP A 320 -9.73 5.89 12.82
N THR A 321 -8.51 5.33 12.67
CA THR A 321 -7.34 5.80 13.40
C THR A 321 -6.98 7.22 13.01
N ASN A 322 -6.98 7.53 11.71
CA ASN A 322 -6.72 8.88 11.21
C ASN A 322 -7.82 9.87 11.62
N ALA A 323 -9.10 9.47 11.53
CA ALA A 323 -10.22 10.30 11.99
C ALA A 323 -10.08 10.66 13.47
N LEU A 324 -9.70 9.71 14.31
CA LEU A 324 -9.47 9.94 15.73
C LEU A 324 -8.32 10.93 15.98
N ALA A 325 -7.19 10.79 15.26
CA ALA A 325 -6.08 11.71 15.35
C ALA A 325 -6.49 13.15 14.99
N LEU A 326 -7.29 13.32 13.92
CA LEU A 326 -7.79 14.61 13.46
C LEU A 326 -8.80 15.25 14.44
N GLN A 327 -9.48 14.46 15.27
CA GLN A 327 -10.45 14.93 16.25
C GLN A 327 -9.86 15.08 17.68
N PHE A 328 -8.60 14.77 17.89
CA PHE A 328 -7.97 14.72 19.22
C PHE A 328 -8.20 16.00 20.05
N THR A 329 -7.94 17.17 19.51
CA THR A 329 -8.13 18.44 20.23
C THR A 329 -9.60 18.79 20.50
N LYS A 330 -10.50 18.40 19.60
CA LYS A 330 -11.94 18.59 19.80
C LYS A 330 -12.47 17.65 20.90
N ILE A 331 -11.97 16.41 20.93
CA ILE A 331 -12.29 15.46 22.01
C ILE A 331 -11.82 16.02 23.34
N ALA A 332 -10.59 16.56 23.41
CA ALA A 332 -10.08 17.20 24.61
C ALA A 332 -10.96 18.37 25.07
N ALA A 333 -11.31 19.27 24.16
CA ALA A 333 -12.17 20.43 24.45
C ALA A 333 -13.56 20.01 24.93
N ALA A 334 -14.16 18.99 24.32
CA ALA A 334 -15.45 18.43 24.75
C ALA A 334 -15.38 17.83 26.17
N ASN A 335 -14.19 17.44 26.63
CA ASN A 335 -13.92 16.95 27.97
C ASN A 335 -13.28 18.03 28.89
N SER A 336 -13.55 19.28 28.62
CA SER A 336 -13.13 20.45 29.43
C SER A 336 -11.61 20.62 29.55
N ARG A 337 -10.82 20.11 28.59
CA ARG A 337 -9.37 20.30 28.54
C ARG A 337 -8.97 20.91 27.19
N THR A 338 -8.55 22.16 27.20
CA THR A 338 -8.02 22.82 25.98
C THR A 338 -6.59 22.39 25.72
N LEU A 339 -6.35 21.81 24.55
CA LEU A 339 -5.01 21.39 24.10
C LEU A 339 -4.68 22.07 22.78
N SER A 340 -3.41 22.40 22.59
CA SER A 340 -2.89 22.77 21.27
C SER A 340 -2.92 21.55 20.33
N ALA A 341 -2.81 21.79 19.02
CA ALA A 341 -2.58 20.68 18.09
C ALA A 341 -1.27 19.94 18.45
N PRO A 342 -1.22 18.61 18.28
CA PRO A 342 0.03 17.88 18.48
C PRO A 342 1.15 18.44 17.61
N SER A 343 2.33 18.64 18.20
CA SER A 343 3.54 19.07 17.48
C SER A 343 4.11 17.94 16.62
N LYS A 344 3.90 16.69 17.06
CA LYS A 344 4.27 15.46 16.38
C LYS A 344 3.16 14.41 16.59
N THR A 345 2.95 13.59 15.57
CA THR A 345 2.05 12.45 15.64
C THR A 345 2.80 11.21 15.16
N TYR A 346 2.87 10.19 16.00
CA TYR A 346 3.45 8.88 15.68
C TYR A 346 2.37 7.82 15.62
N ILE A 347 2.67 6.72 14.93
CA ILE A 347 1.76 5.57 14.86
C ILE A 347 2.51 4.29 15.21
N THR A 348 1.87 3.43 15.99
CA THR A 348 2.37 2.11 16.34
C THR A 348 1.23 1.10 16.41
N GLY A 349 1.51 -0.17 16.19
CA GLY A 349 0.46 -1.19 16.23
C GLY A 349 0.99 -2.60 16.09
N HIS A 350 0.17 -3.57 16.52
CA HIS A 350 0.50 -5.00 16.53
C HIS A 350 -0.32 -5.76 15.49
N SER A 351 0.29 -6.78 14.85
CA SER A 351 -0.43 -7.71 13.97
C SER A 351 -1.12 -6.97 12.79
N MET A 352 -2.43 -7.12 12.65
CA MET A 352 -3.22 -6.28 11.73
C MET A 352 -3.01 -4.77 12.00
N GLY A 353 -2.83 -4.36 13.26
CA GLY A 353 -2.48 -3.00 13.63
C GLY A 353 -1.08 -2.58 13.16
N GLY A 354 -0.15 -3.53 13.05
CA GLY A 354 1.15 -3.32 12.39
C GLY A 354 1.00 -3.09 10.89
N HIS A 355 0.05 -3.80 10.23
CA HIS A 355 -0.34 -3.50 8.85
C HIS A 355 -0.94 -2.09 8.72
N ILE A 356 -1.91 -1.76 9.59
CA ILE A 356 -2.52 -0.41 9.62
C ILE A 356 -1.44 0.66 9.78
N THR A 357 -0.49 0.43 10.71
CA THR A 357 0.65 1.31 10.97
C THR A 357 1.52 1.53 9.73
N ALA A 358 1.91 0.45 9.04
CA ALA A 358 2.72 0.53 7.84
C ALA A 358 1.95 1.13 6.66
N ALA A 359 0.67 0.75 6.48
CA ALA A 359 -0.15 1.25 5.38
C ALA A 359 -0.51 2.74 5.54
N ALA A 360 -0.75 3.22 6.77
CA ALA A 360 -1.14 4.60 7.03
C ALA A 360 -0.06 5.64 6.65
N ILE A 361 1.19 5.20 6.53
CA ILE A 361 2.33 6.06 6.18
C ILE A 361 2.71 6.00 4.71
N GLU A 362 2.08 5.13 3.92
CA GLU A 362 2.32 4.99 2.49
C GLU A 362 1.79 6.19 1.70
N ASP A 363 2.51 6.58 0.65
CA ASP A 363 2.08 7.68 -0.23
C ASP A 363 0.71 7.38 -0.87
N GLU A 364 0.43 6.11 -1.27
CA GLU A 364 -0.90 5.71 -1.78
C GLU A 364 -1.99 5.98 -0.74
N ALA A 365 -1.76 5.57 0.51
CA ALA A 365 -2.73 5.78 1.58
C ALA A 365 -2.98 7.27 1.83
N TYR A 366 -1.91 8.08 1.90
CA TYR A 366 -2.05 9.52 2.07
C TYR A 366 -2.76 10.18 0.88
N ALA A 367 -2.56 9.69 -0.33
CA ALA A 367 -3.24 10.20 -1.52
C ALA A 367 -4.74 9.87 -1.53
N THR A 368 -5.13 8.66 -1.15
CA THR A 368 -6.47 8.11 -1.38
C THR A 368 -7.36 8.03 -0.14
N ALA A 369 -6.81 8.06 1.09
CA ALA A 369 -7.61 8.07 2.31
C ALA A 369 -8.52 9.31 2.39
N ASN A 370 -9.71 9.14 2.95
CA ASN A 370 -10.61 10.24 3.26
C ASN A 370 -10.11 11.06 4.45
N ASN A 371 -9.56 10.39 5.46
CA ASN A 371 -8.94 11.01 6.63
C ASN A 371 -7.42 10.95 6.50
N LYS A 372 -6.78 12.10 6.27
CA LYS A 372 -5.35 12.20 5.96
C LYS A 372 -4.56 12.72 7.14
N VAL A 373 -3.64 11.91 7.64
CA VAL A 373 -2.70 12.28 8.71
C VAL A 373 -1.27 12.12 8.21
N LYS A 374 -0.44 13.15 8.42
CA LYS A 374 1.01 13.05 8.20
C LYS A 374 1.66 12.62 9.50
N TYR A 375 2.06 11.36 9.54
CA TYR A 375 2.82 10.83 10.67
C TYR A 375 4.30 11.26 10.59
N ASN A 376 4.93 11.40 11.75
CA ASN A 376 6.34 11.77 11.87
C ASN A 376 7.26 10.55 12.01
N GLY A 377 6.70 9.40 12.36
CA GLY A 377 7.40 8.13 12.46
C GLY A 377 6.44 7.01 12.77
N ALA A 378 6.87 5.76 12.55
CA ALA A 378 6.03 4.58 12.71
C ALA A 378 6.79 3.40 13.32
N VAL A 379 6.08 2.59 14.13
CA VAL A 379 6.59 1.36 14.72
C VAL A 379 5.60 0.22 14.48
N PRO A 380 5.61 -0.42 13.29
CA PRO A 380 4.86 -1.65 13.07
C PRO A 380 5.49 -2.80 13.86
N MET A 381 4.68 -3.55 14.61
CA MET A 381 5.11 -4.67 15.46
C MET A 381 4.40 -5.94 15.02
N CYS A 382 5.16 -7.04 14.78
CA CYS A 382 4.60 -8.30 14.26
C CYS A 382 3.59 -8.06 13.12
N GLY A 383 3.85 -7.05 12.29
CA GLY A 383 2.91 -6.50 11.33
C GLY A 383 2.78 -7.34 10.06
N VAL A 384 1.57 -7.34 9.48
CA VAL A 384 1.35 -7.90 8.14
C VAL A 384 1.88 -6.90 7.10
N VAL A 385 3.19 -6.65 7.14
CA VAL A 385 3.86 -5.65 6.29
C VAL A 385 4.13 -6.15 4.86
N GLY A 386 3.75 -7.39 4.58
CA GLY A 386 3.62 -7.96 3.22
C GLY A 386 2.21 -7.85 2.63
N ASP A 387 1.27 -7.19 3.32
CA ASP A 387 -0.16 -7.04 2.96
C ASP A 387 -0.82 -8.38 2.51
N THR A 388 -1.27 -8.52 1.25
CA THR A 388 -1.93 -9.73 0.77
C THR A 388 -1.03 -10.96 0.70
N ALA A 389 0.29 -10.82 0.77
CA ALA A 389 1.21 -11.97 0.76
C ALA A 389 1.01 -12.90 1.96
N LEU A 390 0.48 -12.40 3.10
CA LEU A 390 0.10 -13.27 4.23
C LEU A 390 -0.95 -14.31 3.81
N PHE A 391 -1.92 -13.92 2.99
CA PHE A 391 -2.98 -14.83 2.53
C PHE A 391 -2.47 -15.83 1.50
N ASP A 392 -1.47 -15.44 0.71
CA ASP A 392 -0.75 -16.35 -0.19
C ASP A 392 -0.05 -17.45 0.62
N GLU A 393 0.62 -17.07 1.73
CA GLU A 393 1.27 -18.01 2.64
C GLU A 393 0.26 -18.91 3.36
N PHE A 394 -0.87 -18.38 3.87
CA PHE A 394 -1.92 -19.20 4.46
C PHE A 394 -2.47 -20.24 3.48
N ALA A 395 -2.73 -19.83 2.23
CA ALA A 395 -3.13 -20.78 1.20
C ALA A 395 -2.02 -21.80 0.92
N GLY A 396 -0.77 -21.36 0.82
CA GLY A 396 0.41 -22.21 0.67
C GLY A 396 0.55 -23.24 1.79
N MET A 397 0.36 -22.82 3.05
CA MET A 397 0.35 -23.73 4.22
C MET A 397 -0.72 -24.82 4.06
N GLN A 398 -1.93 -24.43 3.67
CA GLN A 398 -3.05 -25.36 3.55
C GLN A 398 -2.89 -26.33 2.38
N VAL A 399 -2.57 -25.86 1.18
CA VAL A 399 -2.44 -26.74 0.01
C VAL A 399 -1.26 -27.69 0.13
N THR A 400 -0.17 -27.27 0.79
CA THR A 400 0.98 -28.14 1.03
C THR A 400 0.72 -29.14 2.16
N ALA A 401 0.00 -28.78 3.22
CA ALA A 401 -0.47 -29.73 4.23
C ALA A 401 -1.28 -30.86 3.59
N GLN A 402 -2.21 -30.50 2.72
CA GLN A 402 -3.08 -31.41 1.95
C GLN A 402 -2.24 -32.36 1.07
N ALA A 403 -1.34 -31.78 0.26
CA ALA A 403 -0.50 -32.53 -0.67
C ALA A 403 0.47 -33.47 0.06
N VAL A 404 1.14 -33.00 1.13
CA VAL A 404 2.05 -33.82 1.94
C VAL A 404 1.31 -34.96 2.67
N ALA A 405 0.05 -34.72 3.07
CA ALA A 405 -0.80 -35.75 3.64
C ALA A 405 -1.38 -36.74 2.59
N GLY A 406 -1.03 -36.61 1.31
CA GLY A 406 -1.51 -37.49 0.24
C GLY A 406 -2.90 -37.13 -0.31
N LEU A 407 -3.40 -35.92 -0.06
CA LEU A 407 -4.73 -35.44 -0.46
C LEU A 407 -4.67 -34.34 -1.52
N ALA A 408 -3.67 -34.37 -2.37
CA ALA A 408 -3.39 -33.29 -3.35
C ALA A 408 -4.55 -33.02 -4.33
N SER A 409 -5.39 -34.02 -4.63
CA SER A 409 -6.54 -33.91 -5.54
C SER A 409 -7.78 -33.32 -4.89
N THR A 410 -7.81 -33.16 -3.57
CA THR A 410 -8.98 -32.61 -2.86
C THR A 410 -8.98 -31.08 -3.00
N PRO A 411 -10.10 -30.45 -3.42
CA PRO A 411 -10.18 -29.00 -3.51
C PRO A 411 -9.82 -28.34 -2.17
N PHE A 412 -8.95 -27.36 -2.19
CA PHE A 412 -8.45 -26.74 -0.97
C PHE A 412 -9.55 -26.03 -0.17
N THR A 413 -10.64 -25.62 -0.82
CA THR A 413 -11.83 -25.04 -0.18
C THR A 413 -12.62 -26.06 0.65
N SER A 414 -12.33 -27.36 0.52
CA SER A 414 -12.98 -28.44 1.29
C SER A 414 -12.24 -28.75 2.60
N TRP A 415 -11.48 -27.80 3.15
CA TRP A 415 -10.62 -28.01 4.32
C TRP A 415 -11.35 -28.67 5.49
N SER A 416 -12.54 -28.18 5.85
CA SER A 416 -13.33 -28.73 6.97
C SER A 416 -13.64 -30.22 6.85
N THR A 417 -13.67 -30.77 5.64
CA THR A 417 -13.93 -32.20 5.40
C THR A 417 -12.72 -33.09 5.55
N ILE A 418 -11.51 -32.53 5.43
CA ILE A 418 -10.24 -33.27 5.40
C ILE A 418 -9.30 -32.94 6.55
N VAL A 419 -9.54 -31.85 7.28
CA VAL A 419 -8.61 -31.35 8.31
C VAL A 419 -8.24 -32.41 9.36
N ALA A 420 -9.19 -33.23 9.78
CA ALA A 420 -8.92 -34.30 10.75
C ALA A 420 -7.92 -35.32 10.23
N GLN A 421 -8.08 -35.76 8.97
CA GLN A 421 -7.17 -36.71 8.31
C GLN A 421 -5.79 -36.07 8.07
N VAL A 422 -5.75 -34.85 7.56
CA VAL A 422 -4.50 -34.12 7.34
C VAL A 422 -3.74 -33.95 8.66
N THR A 423 -4.42 -33.51 9.71
CA THR A 423 -3.81 -33.30 11.02
C THR A 423 -3.25 -34.59 11.59
N SER A 424 -4.02 -35.69 11.58
CA SER A 424 -3.54 -36.98 12.11
C SER A 424 -2.40 -37.60 11.29
N THR A 425 -2.29 -37.24 10.00
CA THR A 425 -1.17 -37.67 9.14
C THR A 425 0.10 -36.90 9.42
N LEU A 426 -0.02 -35.59 9.66
CA LEU A 426 1.13 -34.69 9.82
C LEU A 426 1.62 -34.57 11.26
N PHE A 427 0.74 -34.72 12.24
CA PHE A 427 1.06 -34.46 13.64
C PHE A 427 0.72 -35.65 14.54
N SER A 428 1.67 -36.02 15.39
CA SER A 428 1.47 -36.99 16.48
C SER A 428 0.83 -36.34 17.72
N SER A 429 0.97 -35.01 17.85
CA SER A 429 0.30 -34.17 18.85
C SER A 429 -0.06 -32.83 18.20
N PHE A 430 -1.32 -32.43 18.31
CA PHE A 430 -1.81 -31.13 17.79
C PHE A 430 -2.87 -30.55 18.74
N PRO A 431 -2.45 -29.93 19.84
CA PRO A 431 -3.38 -29.26 20.77
C PRO A 431 -4.03 -28.05 20.11
N SER A 432 -5.25 -27.71 20.52
CA SER A 432 -5.97 -26.53 20.00
C SER A 432 -5.27 -25.21 20.36
N VAL A 433 -4.55 -25.19 21.47
CA VAL A 433 -3.68 -24.09 21.89
C VAL A 433 -2.35 -24.70 22.29
N ALA A 434 -1.31 -24.40 21.56
CA ALA A 434 0.04 -24.85 21.91
C ALA A 434 0.60 -23.99 23.06
N ALA A 435 1.35 -24.64 23.94
CA ALA A 435 1.99 -24.03 25.10
C ALA A 435 3.18 -24.91 25.53
N PRO A 436 4.07 -24.44 26.42
CA PRO A 436 5.15 -25.28 26.93
C PRO A 436 4.68 -26.62 27.52
N SER A 437 3.46 -26.65 28.06
CA SER A 437 2.83 -27.85 28.66
C SER A 437 2.07 -28.73 27.65
N ALA A 438 1.79 -28.22 26.43
CA ALA A 438 1.00 -28.92 25.42
C ALA A 438 1.55 -28.57 24.03
N GLN A 439 2.51 -29.34 23.55
CA GLN A 439 3.28 -29.02 22.35
C GLN A 439 2.72 -29.71 21.10
N ILE A 440 2.85 -29.02 19.95
CA ILE A 440 2.70 -29.63 18.65
C ILE A 440 3.93 -30.49 18.36
N ALA A 441 3.70 -31.74 17.92
CA ALA A 441 4.75 -32.66 17.51
C ALA A 441 4.41 -33.29 16.16
N THR A 442 5.38 -33.33 15.27
CA THR A 442 5.22 -33.87 13.91
C THR A 442 5.41 -35.38 13.85
N THR A 443 4.73 -36.03 12.91
CA THR A 443 5.12 -37.37 12.42
C THR A 443 6.33 -37.25 11.46
N ALA A 444 6.85 -38.38 10.97
CA ALA A 444 7.88 -38.38 9.92
C ALA A 444 7.39 -37.68 8.63
N THR A 445 6.13 -37.88 8.26
CA THR A 445 5.48 -37.14 7.14
C THR A 445 5.34 -35.66 7.47
N GLY A 446 4.94 -35.34 8.69
CA GLY A 446 4.82 -33.97 9.18
C GLY A 446 6.14 -33.21 9.25
N ALA A 447 7.28 -33.91 9.42
CA ALA A 447 8.59 -33.28 9.36
C ALA A 447 8.89 -32.69 7.96
N LYS A 448 8.41 -33.33 6.88
CA LYS A 448 8.48 -32.77 5.51
C LYS A 448 7.61 -31.50 5.40
N TYR A 449 6.43 -31.52 5.97
CA TYR A 449 5.55 -30.34 6.00
C TYR A 449 6.18 -29.20 6.83
N ALA A 450 6.77 -29.50 7.99
CA ALA A 450 7.48 -28.51 8.80
C ALA A 450 8.65 -27.86 8.02
N SER A 451 9.37 -28.64 7.19
CA SER A 451 10.39 -28.08 6.29
C SER A 451 9.79 -27.10 5.27
N VAL A 452 8.65 -27.45 4.67
CA VAL A 452 7.95 -26.55 3.74
C VAL A 452 7.51 -25.26 4.46
N LEU A 453 6.89 -25.38 5.63
CA LEU A 453 6.50 -24.22 6.46
C LEU A 453 7.69 -23.31 6.71
N LYS A 454 8.82 -23.88 7.15
CA LYS A 454 10.04 -23.12 7.40
C LYS A 454 10.45 -22.30 6.17
N ASN A 455 10.49 -22.92 5.03
CA ASN A 455 10.96 -22.27 3.81
C ASN A 455 10.03 -21.16 3.30
N ILE A 456 8.71 -21.35 3.37
CA ILE A 456 7.77 -20.30 2.92
C ILE A 456 7.59 -19.17 3.95
N THR A 457 7.96 -19.38 5.21
CA THR A 457 7.74 -18.41 6.30
C THR A 457 9.00 -17.61 6.67
N GLY A 458 10.01 -17.59 5.81
CA GLY A 458 11.22 -16.78 5.99
C GLY A 458 12.52 -17.57 6.13
N GLY A 459 12.50 -18.89 5.91
CA GLY A 459 13.68 -19.75 5.86
C GLY A 459 14.18 -20.24 7.22
N GLU A 460 15.40 -20.81 7.21
CA GLU A 460 16.06 -21.27 8.44
C GLU A 460 16.36 -20.10 9.37
N ARG A 461 15.92 -20.23 10.61
CA ARG A 461 16.10 -19.19 11.63
C ARG A 461 15.96 -19.75 13.05
N PRO A 462 16.58 -19.12 14.06
CA PRO A 462 16.30 -19.46 15.46
C PRO A 462 14.80 -19.32 15.75
N LEU A 463 14.31 -20.12 16.69
CA LEU A 463 12.92 -20.10 17.16
C LEU A 463 11.88 -20.66 16.18
N PHE A 464 12.20 -21.05 14.94
CA PHE A 464 11.21 -21.70 14.08
C PHE A 464 10.61 -22.96 14.74
N ALA A 465 11.48 -23.84 15.26
CA ALA A 465 11.04 -25.08 15.91
C ALA A 465 10.21 -24.80 17.16
N GLN A 466 10.60 -23.83 17.98
CA GLN A 466 9.86 -23.41 19.17
C GLN A 466 8.52 -22.72 18.79
N GLY A 467 8.52 -21.92 17.74
CA GLY A 467 7.33 -21.31 17.18
C GLY A 467 6.30 -22.35 16.72
N LEU A 468 6.75 -23.40 16.07
CA LEU A 468 5.88 -24.52 15.70
C LEU A 468 5.38 -25.29 16.92
N ALA A 469 6.27 -25.61 17.87
CA ALA A 469 5.93 -26.45 19.03
C ALA A 469 5.09 -25.72 20.08
N TYR A 470 5.49 -24.49 20.48
CA TYR A 470 4.86 -23.77 21.61
C TYR A 470 4.04 -22.56 21.20
N GLY A 471 4.15 -22.11 19.97
CA GLY A 471 3.82 -20.75 19.54
C GLY A 471 2.40 -20.32 19.76
N GLY A 472 1.47 -21.21 20.04
CA GLY A 472 0.08 -20.86 20.27
C GLY A 472 -0.63 -20.24 19.06
N ALA A 473 0.11 -19.66 18.15
CA ALA A 473 -0.41 -19.01 16.95
C ALA A 473 -0.60 -19.97 15.77
N PHE A 474 0.25 -21.00 15.63
CA PHE A 474 0.17 -21.94 14.51
C PHE A 474 -1.15 -22.71 14.42
N PRO A 475 -1.76 -23.23 15.54
CA PRO A 475 -3.09 -23.83 15.45
C PRO A 475 -4.17 -22.90 14.89
N SER A 476 -4.04 -21.60 15.10
CA SER A 476 -4.96 -20.58 14.57
C SER A 476 -4.68 -20.27 13.10
N ALA A 477 -3.42 -20.32 12.66
CA ALA A 477 -3.03 -20.10 11.26
C ALA A 477 -3.31 -21.32 10.39
N TYR A 478 -3.18 -22.53 10.95
CA TYR A 478 -3.34 -23.79 10.25
C TYR A 478 -4.76 -23.97 9.69
N GLY A 479 -4.88 -23.95 8.37
CA GLY A 479 -6.16 -24.03 7.69
C GLY A 479 -7.04 -22.78 7.76
N THR A 480 -6.51 -21.65 8.15
CA THR A 480 -7.25 -20.39 8.26
C THR A 480 -7.79 -19.88 6.94
N PHE A 481 -7.05 -19.95 5.89
CA PHE A 481 -7.37 -19.55 4.53
C PHE A 481 -8.52 -18.52 4.41
N GLY A 482 -8.26 -17.26 4.72
CA GLY A 482 -9.23 -16.18 4.58
C GLY A 482 -10.49 -16.29 5.45
N SER A 483 -10.54 -17.20 6.43
CA SER A 483 -11.66 -17.31 7.38
C SER A 483 -11.75 -16.11 8.33
N ASP A 484 -10.75 -15.26 8.34
CA ASP A 484 -10.69 -13.97 9.03
C ASP A 484 -11.61 -12.89 8.42
N GLY A 485 -12.32 -13.21 7.33
CA GLY A 485 -13.23 -12.30 6.66
C GLY A 485 -12.63 -11.59 5.44
N THR A 486 -11.40 -11.88 5.03
CA THR A 486 -10.83 -11.28 3.80
C THR A 486 -11.52 -11.75 2.53
N VAL A 487 -11.97 -13.01 2.48
CA VAL A 487 -12.71 -13.56 1.34
C VAL A 487 -14.22 -13.43 1.54
N THR A 488 -14.73 -13.78 2.71
CA THR A 488 -16.18 -13.85 2.98
C THR A 488 -16.72 -12.67 3.76
N GLY A 489 -15.87 -11.88 4.37
CA GLY A 489 -16.21 -10.74 5.21
C GLY A 489 -16.05 -9.39 4.53
N ILE A 490 -14.85 -9.11 4.03
CA ILE A 490 -14.49 -7.83 3.42
C ILE A 490 -14.64 -7.88 1.91
N LEU A 491 -14.15 -8.96 1.30
CA LEU A 491 -14.16 -9.16 -0.13
C LEU A 491 -15.07 -10.35 -0.49
N THR A 492 -15.71 -10.27 -1.65
CA THR A 492 -16.43 -11.39 -2.25
C THR A 492 -15.55 -12.17 -3.24
N LYS A 493 -14.29 -11.78 -3.38
CA LYS A 493 -13.34 -12.31 -4.36
C LYS A 493 -12.17 -12.98 -3.66
N SER A 494 -11.63 -14.04 -4.27
CA SER A 494 -10.43 -14.71 -3.77
C SER A 494 -9.22 -13.78 -3.84
N VAL A 495 -8.57 -13.54 -2.71
CA VAL A 495 -7.36 -12.71 -2.60
C VAL A 495 -6.08 -13.54 -2.71
N PRO A 496 -6.00 -14.75 -2.13
CA PRO A 496 -4.78 -15.53 -2.12
C PRO A 496 -4.33 -15.99 -3.52
N ASP A 497 -3.02 -15.97 -3.73
CA ASP A 497 -2.35 -16.47 -4.93
C ASP A 497 -1.12 -17.30 -4.56
N THR A 498 -1.11 -18.58 -4.92
CA THR A 498 0.02 -19.47 -4.65
C THR A 498 0.88 -19.74 -5.89
N ASN A 499 0.61 -19.09 -7.02
CA ASN A 499 1.31 -19.38 -8.27
C ASN A 499 2.80 -19.04 -8.21
N ALA A 500 3.17 -18.01 -7.46
CA ALA A 500 4.56 -17.60 -7.26
C ALA A 500 5.28 -18.38 -6.16
N LEU A 501 4.57 -19.15 -5.32
CA LEU A 501 5.18 -19.89 -4.23
C LEU A 501 5.90 -21.15 -4.76
N THR A 502 7.11 -21.37 -4.23
CA THR A 502 7.90 -22.57 -4.44
C THR A 502 8.07 -23.32 -3.11
N TYR A 503 7.74 -24.59 -3.11
CA TYR A 503 7.78 -25.43 -1.91
C TYR A 503 9.04 -26.26 -1.87
N ILE A 504 9.79 -26.18 -0.78
CA ILE A 504 11.07 -26.86 -0.59
C ILE A 504 10.99 -27.78 0.63
N ILE A 505 11.36 -29.04 0.43
CA ILE A 505 11.61 -30.02 1.50
C ILE A 505 13.13 -30.15 1.62
N ASP A 506 13.69 -29.76 2.75
CA ASP A 506 15.14 -29.77 2.95
C ASP A 506 15.71 -31.18 2.80
N GLY A 507 16.79 -31.27 2.04
CA GLY A 507 17.45 -32.54 1.76
C GLY A 507 16.68 -33.49 0.83
N ASP A 508 15.49 -33.12 0.34
CA ASP A 508 14.66 -33.95 -0.55
C ASP A 508 14.27 -33.17 -1.83
N ALA A 509 15.21 -33.04 -2.75
CA ALA A 509 14.96 -32.33 -4.02
C ALA A 509 13.88 -33.01 -4.88
N ALA A 510 13.85 -34.35 -4.89
CA ALA A 510 12.84 -35.11 -5.64
C ALA A 510 11.44 -34.91 -5.02
N GLY A 511 11.35 -34.99 -3.68
CA GLY A 511 10.11 -34.71 -2.96
C GLY A 511 9.64 -33.26 -3.16
N SER A 512 10.54 -32.28 -3.19
CA SER A 512 10.23 -30.88 -3.50
C SER A 512 9.65 -30.72 -4.90
N THR A 513 10.25 -31.36 -5.90
CA THR A 513 9.75 -31.35 -7.29
C THR A 513 8.35 -31.97 -7.37
N ALA A 514 8.15 -33.13 -6.76
CA ALA A 514 6.85 -33.81 -6.72
C ALA A 514 5.78 -32.96 -6.01
N LEU A 515 6.13 -32.32 -4.89
CA LEU A 515 5.21 -31.47 -4.16
C LEU A 515 4.77 -30.25 -4.99
N ASN A 516 5.70 -29.56 -5.66
CA ASN A 516 5.37 -28.42 -6.53
C ASN A 516 4.50 -28.80 -7.72
N ALA A 517 4.62 -30.06 -8.20
CA ALA A 517 3.79 -30.59 -9.28
C ALA A 517 2.38 -31.01 -8.80
N SER A 518 2.25 -31.46 -7.54
CA SER A 518 0.99 -32.01 -7.01
C SER A 518 0.17 -31.06 -6.16
N ALA A 519 0.82 -30.10 -5.50
CA ALA A 519 0.10 -29.10 -4.68
C ALA A 519 -0.84 -28.25 -5.55
N GLN A 520 -2.06 -28.08 -5.10
CA GLN A 520 -3.03 -27.26 -5.81
C GLN A 520 -2.54 -25.82 -5.94
N LYS A 521 -2.79 -25.21 -7.09
CA LYS A 521 -2.55 -23.79 -7.29
C LYS A 521 -3.84 -23.01 -7.02
N VAL A 522 -3.69 -21.97 -6.22
CA VAL A 522 -4.76 -20.99 -5.95
C VAL A 522 -4.40 -19.74 -6.74
N THR A 523 -5.36 -19.15 -7.40
CA THR A 523 -5.17 -17.93 -8.19
C THR A 523 -6.11 -16.84 -7.66
N ALA A 524 -5.55 -15.69 -7.34
CA ALA A 524 -6.33 -14.53 -6.94
C ALA A 524 -7.21 -14.02 -8.09
N ALA A 525 -8.38 -13.48 -7.77
CA ALA A 525 -9.14 -12.72 -8.73
C ALA A 525 -8.36 -11.47 -9.17
N ALA A 526 -8.34 -11.17 -10.45
CA ALA A 526 -7.49 -10.11 -11.04
C ALA A 526 -7.71 -8.72 -10.40
N ASP A 527 -8.90 -8.46 -9.88
CA ASP A 527 -9.30 -7.19 -9.27
C ASP A 527 -9.64 -7.31 -7.78
N ALA A 528 -9.19 -8.38 -7.12
CA ALA A 528 -9.56 -8.68 -5.73
C ALA A 528 -9.24 -7.54 -4.74
N ASN A 529 -8.16 -6.81 -4.98
CA ASN A 529 -7.72 -5.70 -4.12
C ASN A 529 -7.32 -4.48 -4.96
N ARG A 530 -8.19 -4.09 -5.90
CA ARG A 530 -7.94 -2.93 -6.76
C ARG A 530 -8.01 -1.60 -6.00
N LEU A 531 -7.38 -0.58 -6.57
CA LEU A 531 -7.53 0.79 -6.10
C LEU A 531 -9.00 1.23 -6.25
N ARG A 532 -9.51 1.95 -5.26
CA ARG A 532 -10.91 2.37 -5.21
C ARG A 532 -11.05 3.87 -5.51
N ARG A 533 -12.19 4.25 -6.05
CA ARG A 533 -12.52 5.66 -6.29
C ARG A 533 -13.01 6.39 -5.02
N ASP A 534 -13.48 5.64 -4.03
CA ASP A 534 -14.06 6.16 -2.79
C ASP A 534 -13.08 6.14 -1.60
N GLY A 535 -11.78 6.01 -1.87
CA GLY A 535 -10.73 6.02 -0.86
C GLY A 535 -9.76 4.84 -0.98
N LEU A 536 -9.26 4.37 0.16
CA LEU A 536 -8.29 3.28 0.25
C LEU A 536 -8.78 1.98 -0.39
N ARG A 537 -7.84 1.14 -0.82
CA ARG A 537 -8.09 -0.28 -1.11
C ARG A 537 -8.74 -0.96 0.08
N TRP A 538 -9.38 -2.11 -0.16
CA TRP A 538 -9.90 -2.94 0.94
C TRP A 538 -8.78 -3.40 1.88
N ILE A 539 -7.67 -3.85 1.31
CA ILE A 539 -6.44 -4.20 2.02
C ILE A 539 -5.36 -3.23 1.52
N PRO A 540 -5.15 -2.09 2.20
CA PRO A 540 -4.15 -1.10 1.78
C PRO A 540 -2.78 -1.73 1.63
N LYS A 541 -2.08 -1.38 0.55
CA LYS A 541 -0.76 -1.92 0.26
C LYS A 541 0.31 -1.31 1.13
N VAL A 542 1.34 -2.11 1.37
CA VAL A 542 2.60 -1.70 1.98
C VAL A 542 3.69 -1.83 0.91
N ASN A 543 3.86 -0.75 0.15
CA ASN A 543 4.74 -0.71 -1.02
C ASN A 543 6.15 -0.20 -0.71
N GLY A 544 6.37 0.36 0.49
CA GLY A 544 7.62 1.02 0.86
C GLY A 544 7.75 2.46 0.35
N GLU A 545 6.63 3.13 0.10
CA GLU A 545 6.55 4.51 -0.40
C GLU A 545 6.35 5.51 0.74
N PHE A 546 7.37 5.69 1.57
CA PHE A 546 7.38 6.63 2.69
C PHE A 546 8.77 7.24 2.88
N LYS A 547 8.83 8.39 3.57
CA LYS A 547 10.07 9.14 3.85
C LYS A 547 10.13 9.64 5.29
N ILE A 548 9.70 8.81 6.22
CA ILE A 548 9.77 9.06 7.66
C ILE A 548 10.46 7.86 8.35
N PRO A 549 11.04 8.03 9.54
CA PRO A 549 11.61 6.92 10.30
C PRO A 549 10.61 5.82 10.60
N VAL A 550 10.96 4.58 10.25
CA VAL A 550 10.19 3.37 10.55
C VAL A 550 11.10 2.36 11.23
N VAL A 551 10.71 1.93 12.43
CA VAL A 551 11.37 0.84 13.16
C VAL A 551 10.38 -0.31 13.30
N SER A 552 10.56 -1.38 12.53
CA SER A 552 9.75 -2.60 12.60
C SER A 552 10.40 -3.60 13.56
N ILE A 553 9.58 -4.29 14.37
CA ILE A 553 10.03 -5.40 15.20
C ILE A 553 9.20 -6.65 14.94
N HIS A 554 9.86 -7.81 14.86
CA HIS A 554 9.19 -9.06 14.54
C HIS A 554 9.74 -10.24 15.32
N THR A 555 8.86 -11.17 15.76
CA THR A 555 9.26 -12.36 16.50
C THR A 555 9.64 -13.51 15.54
N LEU A 556 10.80 -14.14 15.79
CA LEU A 556 11.36 -15.16 14.91
C LEU A 556 10.55 -16.47 14.86
N GLY A 557 9.82 -16.77 15.93
CA GLY A 557 8.96 -17.96 16.02
C GLY A 557 7.52 -17.74 15.58
N ASP A 558 7.18 -16.56 15.10
CA ASP A 558 5.84 -16.26 14.61
C ASP A 558 5.49 -17.08 13.36
N LEU A 559 4.40 -17.84 13.43
CA LEU A 559 3.86 -18.62 12.32
C LEU A 559 2.42 -18.21 11.98
N TYR A 560 1.90 -17.16 12.61
CA TYR A 560 0.65 -16.53 12.22
C TYR A 560 0.88 -15.36 11.26
N VAL A 561 1.77 -14.44 11.65
CA VAL A 561 2.33 -13.43 10.75
C VAL A 561 3.82 -13.75 10.60
N PRO A 562 4.22 -14.50 9.57
CA PRO A 562 5.56 -15.04 9.51
C PRO A 562 6.66 -14.01 9.28
N PHE A 563 7.90 -14.38 9.62
CA PHE A 563 9.08 -13.52 9.45
C PHE A 563 9.33 -13.11 7.98
N SER A 564 8.85 -13.88 7.01
CA SER A 564 8.81 -13.53 5.58
C SER A 564 8.19 -12.15 5.30
N MET A 565 7.26 -11.69 6.13
CA MET A 565 6.66 -10.35 5.99
C MET A 565 7.72 -9.25 6.09
N GLU A 566 8.68 -9.38 7.00
CA GLU A 566 9.79 -8.43 7.12
C GLU A 566 10.72 -8.47 5.89
N GLN A 567 10.94 -9.66 5.31
CA GLN A 567 11.74 -9.81 4.08
C GLN A 567 11.06 -9.18 2.88
N ILE A 568 9.75 -9.37 2.75
CA ILE A 568 8.93 -8.74 1.71
C ILE A 568 8.97 -7.21 1.86
N TYR A 569 8.80 -6.72 3.08
CA TYR A 569 8.85 -5.29 3.36
C TYR A 569 10.19 -4.67 2.98
N GLN A 570 11.30 -5.28 3.41
CA GLN A 570 12.65 -4.84 3.04
C GLN A 570 12.84 -4.79 1.52
N SER A 571 12.40 -5.84 0.82
CA SER A 571 12.52 -5.93 -0.64
C SER A 571 11.74 -4.80 -1.35
N ARG A 572 10.51 -4.52 -0.90
CA ARG A 572 9.68 -3.45 -1.46
C ARG A 572 10.27 -2.06 -1.18
N VAL A 573 10.68 -1.81 0.07
CA VAL A 573 11.31 -0.54 0.47
C VAL A 573 12.61 -0.30 -0.31
N ALA A 574 13.42 -1.36 -0.52
CA ALA A 574 14.63 -1.27 -1.33
C ALA A 574 14.32 -0.97 -2.81
N ALA A 575 13.30 -1.60 -3.38
CA ALA A 575 12.86 -1.35 -4.75
C ALA A 575 12.38 0.09 -4.97
N LYS A 576 11.88 0.76 -3.93
CA LYS A 576 11.50 2.18 -3.95
C LYS A 576 12.65 3.14 -3.62
N GLY A 577 13.84 2.64 -3.30
CA GLY A 577 14.99 3.45 -2.90
C GLY A 577 14.87 4.07 -1.50
N ASN A 578 13.97 3.57 -0.67
CA ASN A 578 13.63 4.12 0.64
C ASN A 578 14.28 3.37 1.83
N SER A 579 15.27 2.50 1.58
CA SER A 579 15.95 1.72 2.64
C SER A 579 16.57 2.58 3.74
N SER A 580 16.86 3.86 3.46
CA SER A 580 17.34 4.81 4.46
C SER A 580 16.29 5.18 5.52
N TYR A 581 15.03 4.86 5.33
CA TYR A 581 13.91 5.17 6.23
C TYR A 581 13.38 3.95 7.00
N LEU A 582 13.90 2.74 6.74
CA LEU A 582 13.49 1.51 7.42
C LEU A 582 14.62 0.93 8.27
N VAL A 583 14.29 0.53 9.48
CA VAL A 583 15.08 -0.33 10.37
C VAL A 583 14.21 -1.49 10.80
N GLN A 584 14.74 -2.71 10.74
CA GLN A 584 14.04 -3.92 11.15
C GLN A 584 14.84 -4.61 12.25
N ARG A 585 14.15 -5.13 13.26
CA ARG A 585 14.76 -5.80 14.42
C ARG A 585 14.09 -7.13 14.67
N ALA A 586 14.86 -8.19 14.64
CA ALA A 586 14.44 -9.54 14.95
C ALA A 586 14.42 -9.76 16.47
N ILE A 587 13.34 -10.31 16.98
CA ILE A 587 13.14 -10.57 18.41
C ILE A 587 12.98 -12.09 18.62
N ARG A 588 13.65 -12.61 19.63
CA ARG A 588 13.59 -14.04 19.99
C ARG A 588 12.33 -14.35 20.82
N GLY A 589 11.19 -14.26 20.18
CA GLY A 589 9.89 -14.68 20.68
C GLY A 589 9.40 -15.91 19.92
N ALA A 590 8.69 -16.83 20.56
CA ALA A 590 8.19 -18.05 19.95
C ALA A 590 6.76 -17.95 19.44
N SER A 591 6.02 -16.91 19.79
CA SER A 591 4.62 -16.76 19.40
C SER A 591 4.39 -15.44 18.65
N HIS A 592 3.18 -15.31 18.11
CA HIS A 592 2.73 -14.09 17.46
C HIS A 592 2.73 -12.92 18.44
N CYS A 593 3.41 -11.83 18.08
CA CYS A 593 3.56 -10.63 18.90
C CYS A 593 4.13 -10.88 20.31
N ASP A 594 4.95 -11.91 20.50
CA ASP A 594 5.55 -12.29 21.76
C ASP A 594 6.73 -11.37 22.13
N PHE A 595 6.43 -10.09 22.36
CA PHE A 595 7.40 -9.08 22.78
C PHE A 595 7.32 -8.80 24.27
N THR A 596 8.48 -8.51 24.88
CA THR A 596 8.48 -7.81 26.17
C THR A 596 8.13 -6.34 25.99
N VAL A 597 7.62 -5.70 27.04
CA VAL A 597 7.39 -4.24 27.04
C VAL A 597 8.70 -3.49 26.77
N ALA A 598 9.81 -4.00 27.30
CA ALA A 598 11.13 -3.40 27.12
C ALA A 598 11.59 -3.39 25.65
N GLU A 599 11.29 -4.43 24.87
CA GLU A 599 11.60 -4.50 23.43
C GLU A 599 10.77 -3.50 22.62
N GLN A 600 9.50 -3.36 22.98
CA GLN A 600 8.60 -2.41 22.33
C GLN A 600 8.99 -0.96 22.63
N VAL A 601 9.35 -0.66 23.89
CA VAL A 601 9.86 0.66 24.30
C VAL A 601 11.17 0.98 23.58
N ASP A 602 12.08 0.02 23.48
CA ASP A 602 13.36 0.23 22.79
C ASP A 602 13.17 0.55 21.28
N ALA A 603 12.22 -0.12 20.62
CA ALA A 603 11.88 0.18 19.24
C ALA A 603 11.25 1.57 19.08
N PHE A 604 10.31 1.90 19.98
CA PHE A 604 9.64 3.21 19.97
C PHE A 604 10.64 4.35 20.23
N ASP A 605 11.49 4.22 21.24
CA ASP A 605 12.53 5.21 21.56
C ASP A 605 13.55 5.37 20.44
N ALA A 606 13.94 4.27 19.80
CA ALA A 606 14.85 4.32 18.67
C ALA A 606 14.25 5.12 17.50
N MET A 607 12.97 4.92 17.21
CA MET A 607 12.25 5.68 16.19
C MET A 607 12.16 7.16 16.55
N ILE A 608 11.77 7.50 17.80
CA ILE A 608 11.68 8.88 18.29
C ILE A 608 13.03 9.60 18.20
N LYS A 609 14.11 8.95 18.67
CA LYS A 609 15.46 9.51 18.61
C LYS A 609 15.90 9.73 17.16
N TRP A 610 15.61 8.77 16.28
CA TRP A 610 15.94 8.91 14.87
C TRP A 610 15.20 10.10 14.22
N GLU A 611 13.90 10.24 14.47
CA GLU A 611 13.11 11.36 13.95
C GLU A 611 13.63 12.70 14.46
N ARG A 612 14.03 12.76 15.74
CA ARG A 612 14.51 13.98 16.38
C ARG A 612 15.93 14.35 15.95
N ASP A 613 16.83 13.36 15.92
CA ASP A 613 18.29 13.60 15.82
C ASP A 613 18.81 13.33 14.40
N GLY A 614 17.98 12.75 13.51
CA GLY A 614 18.35 12.40 12.13
C GLY A 614 19.32 11.21 12.03
N VAL A 615 19.62 10.52 13.14
CA VAL A 615 20.59 9.42 13.18
C VAL A 615 19.86 8.08 13.13
N LYS A 616 20.02 7.36 12.02
CA LYS A 616 19.41 6.04 11.82
C LYS A 616 19.94 5.04 12.85
N PRO A 617 19.07 4.38 13.64
CA PRO A 617 19.51 3.38 14.62
C PRO A 617 19.96 2.07 13.94
N ALA A 618 20.61 1.22 14.72
CA ALA A 618 20.96 -0.12 14.30
C ALA A 618 19.71 -1.01 14.13
N GLY A 619 19.81 -1.96 13.21
CA GLY A 619 18.83 -3.00 12.94
C GLY A 619 19.51 -4.31 12.53
N ASP A 620 18.70 -5.34 12.29
CA ASP A 620 19.16 -6.64 11.82
C ASP A 620 19.08 -6.73 10.28
N ASP A 621 19.93 -7.54 9.69
CA ASP A 621 19.82 -7.97 8.30
C ASP A 621 18.76 -9.10 8.22
N VAL A 622 17.61 -8.82 7.64
CA VAL A 622 16.51 -9.78 7.50
C VAL A 622 16.59 -10.56 6.18
N MET A 623 17.52 -10.20 5.27
CA MET A 623 17.55 -10.72 3.90
C MET A 623 18.61 -11.79 3.69
N THR A 624 19.78 -11.68 4.33
CA THR A 624 20.89 -12.61 4.11
C THR A 624 20.62 -13.92 4.82
N THR A 625 20.34 -14.98 4.07
CA THR A 625 19.97 -16.30 4.60
C THR A 625 20.95 -16.83 5.65
N ALA A 626 22.27 -16.70 5.42
CA ALA A 626 23.29 -17.16 6.37
C ALA A 626 23.26 -16.36 7.68
N THR A 627 22.95 -15.06 7.63
CA THR A 627 22.81 -14.22 8.81
C THR A 627 21.56 -14.61 9.60
N VAL A 628 20.42 -14.74 8.92
CA VAL A 628 19.13 -15.11 9.55
C VAL A 628 19.18 -16.52 10.17
N ALA A 629 19.90 -17.46 9.54
CA ALA A 629 20.08 -18.81 10.04
C ALA A 629 21.08 -18.93 11.22
N ALA A 630 21.85 -17.88 11.52
CA ALA A 630 22.86 -17.95 12.58
C ALA A 630 22.22 -18.19 13.96
N PRO A 631 22.75 -19.11 14.79
CA PRO A 631 22.17 -19.45 16.09
C PRO A 631 21.96 -18.26 17.05
N ALA A 632 22.79 -17.22 16.94
CA ALA A 632 22.70 -15.99 17.75
C ALA A 632 21.83 -14.89 17.09
N TYR A 633 21.22 -15.15 15.93
CA TYR A 633 20.37 -14.14 15.25
C TYR A 633 19.19 -13.72 16.13
N GLY A 634 18.89 -12.43 16.14
CA GLY A 634 17.84 -11.84 16.96
C GLY A 634 18.27 -11.56 18.42
N CYS A 635 19.51 -11.86 18.84
CA CYS A 635 19.95 -11.53 20.19
C CYS A 635 20.15 -10.03 20.44
N THR A 636 20.50 -9.27 19.42
CA THR A 636 20.89 -7.84 19.57
C THR A 636 19.80 -6.99 20.23
N PHE A 637 18.56 -7.23 19.86
CA PHE A 637 17.41 -6.41 20.31
C PHE A 637 16.47 -7.16 21.25
N THR A 638 16.73 -8.43 21.53
CA THR A 638 15.93 -9.22 22.48
C THR A 638 16.26 -8.81 23.91
N LYS A 639 15.21 -8.54 24.68
CA LYS A 639 15.30 -8.20 26.12
C LYS A 639 14.45 -9.17 26.90
N ASN A 640 15.10 -9.96 27.76
CA ASN A 640 14.45 -11.05 28.48
C ASN A 640 13.95 -10.65 29.89
N THR A 641 14.14 -9.39 30.30
CA THR A 641 13.62 -8.90 31.57
C THR A 641 12.10 -8.72 31.48
N LEU A 642 11.38 -9.46 32.29
CA LEU A 642 9.92 -9.41 32.35
C LEU A 642 9.46 -8.37 33.39
N GLY A 643 8.59 -7.48 32.97
CA GLY A 643 7.92 -6.50 33.81
C GLY A 643 6.50 -6.95 34.25
N PRO A 644 5.79 -6.11 35.01
CA PRO A 644 4.43 -6.43 35.46
C PRO A 644 3.41 -6.48 34.32
N ASP A 645 3.60 -5.67 33.28
CA ASP A 645 2.65 -5.46 32.19
C ASP A 645 2.81 -6.44 31.01
N GLU A 646 3.74 -7.41 31.13
CA GLU A 646 3.94 -8.43 30.11
C GLU A 646 2.70 -9.32 29.93
N SER A 647 2.46 -9.75 28.68
CA SER A 647 1.40 -10.69 28.37
C SER A 647 1.60 -12.03 29.12
N ALA A 648 0.53 -12.75 29.34
CA ALA A 648 0.61 -14.09 29.93
C ALA A 648 1.44 -15.05 29.06
N THR A 649 1.33 -14.93 27.74
CA THR A 649 2.10 -15.71 26.76
C THR A 649 3.59 -15.43 26.89
N THR A 650 3.98 -14.17 26.91
CA THR A 650 5.39 -13.76 27.05
C THR A 650 5.98 -14.25 28.38
N LYS A 651 5.21 -14.10 29.49
CA LYS A 651 5.63 -14.62 30.80
C LYS A 651 5.83 -16.13 30.81
N ALA A 652 5.02 -16.89 30.08
CA ALA A 652 5.12 -18.34 29.99
C ALA A 652 6.25 -18.82 29.05
N LEU A 653 6.42 -18.19 27.90
CA LEU A 653 7.32 -18.68 26.86
C LEU A 653 8.77 -18.19 27.02
N ARG A 654 9.01 -16.95 27.45
CA ARG A 654 10.36 -16.41 27.54
C ARG A 654 11.35 -17.22 28.38
N PRO A 655 11.01 -17.72 29.57
CA PRO A 655 11.91 -18.58 30.34
C PRO A 655 12.24 -19.89 29.62
N VAL A 656 11.27 -20.47 28.90
CA VAL A 656 11.46 -21.72 28.16
C VAL A 656 12.38 -21.49 26.96
N ILE A 657 12.19 -20.39 26.21
CA ILE A 657 13.06 -20.01 25.10
C ILE A 657 14.50 -19.85 25.58
N GLN A 658 14.71 -19.13 26.68
CA GLN A 658 16.04 -18.92 27.27
C GLN A 658 16.71 -20.24 27.65
N ALA A 659 15.95 -21.20 28.17
CA ALA A 659 16.47 -22.50 28.59
C ALA A 659 16.73 -23.48 27.43
N THR A 660 16.06 -23.31 26.27
CA THR A 660 16.06 -24.31 25.18
C THR A 660 16.72 -23.84 23.89
N THR A 661 17.21 -22.62 23.85
CA THR A 661 17.86 -22.06 22.67
C THR A 661 19.25 -21.53 23.01
N THR A 662 20.05 -21.18 21.98
CA THR A 662 21.33 -20.49 22.21
C THR A 662 21.11 -19.23 23.03
N ALA A 663 21.79 -19.14 24.17
CA ALA A 663 21.70 -17.97 25.03
C ALA A 663 22.16 -16.70 24.29
N CYS A 664 21.46 -15.61 24.50
CA CYS A 664 21.93 -14.30 24.08
C CYS A 664 23.05 -13.81 25.00
N PRO A 665 24.11 -13.16 24.46
CA PRO A 665 25.21 -12.62 25.23
C PRO A 665 24.77 -11.65 26.33
#